data_ca8933a3b3c0923cd74dcee8de3a45b0
#
_entry.id   ca8933a3b3c0923cd74dcee8de3a45b0
#
_cell.length_a   1.000
_cell.length_b   1.000
_cell.length_c   1.000
_cell.angle_alpha   90.00
_cell.angle_beta   90.00
_cell.angle_gamma   90.00
#
_symmetry.space_group_name_H-M   'P 1'
#
loop_
_entity.id
_entity.type
_entity.pdbx_description
1 polymer ?
#
loop_
_entity_poly.entity_id
_entity_poly.type
_entity_poly.pdbx_seq_one_letter_code
_entity_poly.pdbx_strand_id
1 'polypeptide(L)'
;MVRRSKKQKNRGKYVMGRKKKKQQVGFAYFMGIAYSLCSKIDSLVSFMIDDKKMCDDNPVPNGTGVFTAKTGIESEQYPSGNPYSRVHCYNGEQVIPDAYLTAKTGVPIAYRNTAYLVINGFIGDNVRSAPNYSVVAKRVKLGMLKNREHEDINGSANPAAVLKYIFVKMLGLSEDALDAQSFDECGQALFNEPLGISFVMSEAKEAKDWIEEILRTIDGALALDKSTGKIKMRLLRGDYKAEKLALIDESKASGIKFVRKGWESCYSTLVVKFTDADKHEENSISFSNPATREILGYDKNFKTSFMMIRDEKSLNGVLNRLVKKMCYPWASLRFSVSINDYPNLMVGDVYRFSNEKLGIYNMPIRIMGLGGDKEESGKIEVEATEDMYSLQIDKQVTQIGAAKAQSNDNYALLENDIIIGAIKAPAELDELRGVYPLCAYPEGLVERAYCQDGSTGEKAVLDNSAVAVLLGDIPVGDSVDLYTTFKIEQISKLWAVKATRAGWQRLKMSVAIDDEVMGYEFRKDLGGGKWQIGGLIRGIAGTPIQAHSKGAKVWFAPVDVNEIQTLSCVSLNPTLRFVLSNSRGQIEKTLKIELNDDNYKPYAPSNLQASRNGEKVSLKWRNRIKLGGANYRNIDTIPAGADEGRIDGYVVIEWSDGSSAKTATSTSDNITLSAPAGTKFSIYAIGEHGLAYPSDKISIVA
;
A
#
# COMPACT_ATOMS: atom_id res chain seq x y z
N MET A 1 -35.44 -22.32 -10.09
CA MET A 1 -36.86 -22.23 -10.55
C MET A 1 -37.63 -21.35 -9.57
N VAL A 2 -38.22 -20.25 -10.03
CA VAL A 2 -38.98 -19.33 -9.17
C VAL A 2 -40.46 -19.67 -9.26
N ARG A 3 -41.10 -19.89 -8.12
CA ARG A 3 -42.56 -20.13 -8.03
C ARG A 3 -43.22 -18.90 -7.42
N ARG A 4 -44.28 -18.38 -8.08
CA ARG A 4 -45.04 -17.21 -7.68
C ARG A 4 -46.39 -17.62 -7.11
N SER A 5 -46.74 -17.21 -5.90
CA SER A 5 -48.09 -17.39 -5.36
C SER A 5 -48.76 -16.04 -5.16
N LYS A 6 -50.10 -15.99 -5.37
CA LYS A 6 -50.90 -14.77 -5.21
C LYS A 6 -51.17 -14.52 -3.72
N LYS A 7 -50.82 -13.34 -3.21
CA LYS A 7 -51.22 -12.83 -1.91
C LYS A 7 -52.67 -12.31 -1.94
N GLN A 8 -53.49 -12.74 -1.01
CA GLN A 8 -54.86 -12.29 -0.90
C GLN A 8 -55.11 -11.77 0.53
N LYS A 9 -55.54 -10.53 0.66
CA LYS A 9 -55.94 -9.91 1.96
C LYS A 9 -57.45 -9.79 2.06
N ASN A 10 -58.02 -10.26 3.17
CA ASN A 10 -59.45 -10.06 3.44
C ASN A 10 -59.68 -8.65 3.93
N ARG A 11 -60.24 -7.78 3.09
CA ARG A 11 -60.75 -6.45 3.51
C ARG A 11 -62.26 -6.54 3.79
N GLY A 12 -62.67 -6.22 5.01
CA GLY A 12 -64.06 -5.89 5.30
C GLY A 12 -64.40 -6.00 6.77
N LYS A 13 -64.94 -4.93 7.34
CA LYS A 13 -65.75 -4.95 8.58
C LYS A 13 -67.02 -5.76 8.33
N TYR A 14 -67.45 -6.53 9.32
CA TYR A 14 -68.67 -7.30 9.25
C TYR A 14 -69.91 -6.43 8.89
N VAL A 15 -70.46 -6.71 7.71
CA VAL A 15 -71.85 -6.35 7.40
C VAL A 15 -72.52 -7.64 6.98
N MET A 16 -73.63 -7.97 7.67
CA MET A 16 -74.38 -9.21 7.43
C MET A 16 -74.67 -9.41 5.93
N GLY A 17 -74.30 -10.60 5.42
CA GLY A 17 -74.83 -11.13 4.17
C GLY A 17 -74.01 -10.92 2.89
N ARG A 18 -72.81 -10.30 2.88
CA ARG A 18 -72.00 -10.18 1.65
C ARG A 18 -70.69 -11.02 1.71
N LYS A 19 -70.50 -11.88 0.70
CA LYS A 19 -69.22 -12.63 0.51
C LYS A 19 -68.05 -11.65 0.50
N LYS A 20 -67.09 -11.85 1.40
CA LYS A 20 -65.83 -11.09 1.42
C LYS A 20 -65.11 -11.17 0.07
N LYS A 21 -64.96 -10.06 -0.62
CA LYS A 21 -64.11 -9.97 -1.83
C LYS A 21 -62.65 -10.10 -1.41
N LYS A 22 -61.98 -11.15 -1.90
CA LYS A 22 -60.54 -11.32 -1.73
C LYS A 22 -59.81 -10.41 -2.73
N GLN A 23 -59.04 -9.44 -2.26
CA GLN A 23 -58.26 -8.56 -3.10
C GLN A 23 -56.81 -9.06 -3.12
N GLN A 24 -56.27 -9.19 -4.34
CA GLN A 24 -54.83 -9.51 -4.48
C GLN A 24 -54.00 -8.32 -4.05
N VAL A 25 -53.05 -8.52 -3.08
CA VAL A 25 -52.26 -7.45 -2.45
C VAL A 25 -50.79 -7.52 -2.91
N GLY A 26 -50.42 -8.59 -3.62
CA GLY A 26 -49.04 -8.79 -4.08
C GLY A 26 -48.71 -10.26 -4.37
N PHE A 27 -47.44 -10.58 -4.42
CA PHE A 27 -46.97 -11.92 -4.68
C PHE A 27 -45.92 -12.34 -3.64
N ALA A 28 -45.96 -13.60 -3.25
CA ALA A 28 -44.90 -14.24 -2.49
C ALA A 28 -44.05 -15.07 -3.44
N TYR A 29 -42.74 -14.98 -3.33
CA TYR A 29 -41.79 -15.63 -4.20
C TYR A 29 -41.11 -16.78 -3.46
N PHE A 30 -41.07 -17.96 -4.12
CA PHE A 30 -40.31 -19.13 -3.69
C PHE A 30 -39.30 -19.46 -4.75
N MET A 31 -38.09 -19.80 -4.33
CA MET A 31 -37.00 -20.13 -5.23
C MET A 31 -36.32 -21.45 -4.81
N GLY A 32 -35.97 -22.26 -5.80
CA GLY A 32 -35.01 -23.34 -5.63
C GLY A 32 -33.75 -22.98 -6.41
N ILE A 33 -32.62 -22.97 -5.74
CA ILE A 33 -31.32 -22.62 -6.31
C ILE A 33 -30.29 -23.66 -5.90
N ALA A 34 -29.41 -24.05 -6.84
CA ALA A 34 -28.18 -24.73 -6.54
C ALA A 34 -27.04 -23.70 -6.55
N TYR A 35 -26.28 -23.60 -5.47
CA TYR A 35 -25.20 -22.65 -5.27
C TYR A 35 -23.89 -23.38 -5.06
N SER A 36 -23.01 -23.36 -6.06
CA SER A 36 -21.68 -23.97 -5.99
C SER A 36 -20.75 -23.14 -5.13
N LEU A 37 -20.00 -23.78 -4.25
CA LEU A 37 -19.05 -23.14 -3.34
C LEU A 37 -17.62 -23.28 -3.82
N CYS A 38 -17.10 -24.51 -3.76
CA CYS A 38 -15.71 -24.84 -4.10
C CYS A 38 -15.56 -26.34 -4.33
N SER A 39 -14.33 -26.84 -4.42
CA SER A 39 -14.11 -28.28 -4.61
C SER A 39 -14.55 -29.15 -3.43
N LYS A 40 -14.17 -28.78 -2.19
CA LYS A 40 -14.53 -29.49 -0.95
C LYS A 40 -14.57 -28.55 0.24
N ILE A 41 -15.36 -28.89 1.26
CA ILE A 41 -15.38 -28.22 2.56
C ILE A 41 -15.40 -29.24 3.69
N ASP A 42 -14.84 -28.89 4.85
CA ASP A 42 -14.91 -29.70 6.07
C ASP A 42 -16.14 -29.33 6.90
N SER A 43 -16.51 -28.04 6.89
CA SER A 43 -17.69 -27.55 7.61
C SER A 43 -18.25 -26.29 6.98
N LEU A 44 -19.56 -26.06 7.17
CA LEU A 44 -20.22 -24.79 6.89
C LEU A 44 -20.43 -24.06 8.22
N VAL A 45 -19.76 -22.92 8.38
CA VAL A 45 -19.72 -22.16 9.64
C VAL A 45 -20.88 -21.18 9.74
N SER A 46 -21.20 -20.50 8.63
CA SER A 46 -22.27 -19.51 8.60
C SER A 46 -22.94 -19.44 7.22
N PHE A 47 -24.21 -19.11 7.23
CA PHE A 47 -24.99 -18.83 6.02
C PHE A 47 -25.69 -17.49 6.18
N MET A 48 -25.52 -16.60 5.20
CA MET A 48 -26.02 -15.23 5.23
C MET A 48 -26.86 -14.92 4.00
N ILE A 49 -27.84 -14.05 4.16
CA ILE A 49 -28.67 -13.49 3.09
C ILE A 49 -28.62 -11.97 3.27
N ASP A 50 -28.17 -11.25 2.22
CA ASP A 50 -27.98 -9.79 2.25
C ASP A 50 -27.23 -9.34 3.51
N ASP A 51 -26.07 -10.01 3.77
CA ASP A 51 -25.15 -9.80 4.90
C ASP A 51 -25.70 -10.03 6.30
N LYS A 52 -26.93 -10.59 6.39
CA LYS A 52 -27.54 -10.98 7.66
C LYS A 52 -27.39 -12.48 7.88
N LYS A 53 -26.88 -12.86 9.04
CA LYS A 53 -26.77 -14.26 9.44
C LYS A 53 -28.15 -14.87 9.65
N MET A 54 -28.42 -15.97 8.94
CA MET A 54 -29.73 -16.61 8.85
C MET A 54 -29.80 -18.02 9.45
N CYS A 55 -28.73 -18.46 10.10
CA CYS A 55 -28.66 -19.77 10.76
C CYS A 55 -27.92 -19.66 12.10
N ASP A 56 -27.98 -20.72 12.90
CA ASP A 56 -27.15 -20.88 14.08
C ASP A 56 -25.67 -21.02 13.66
N ASP A 57 -24.75 -20.90 14.64
CA ASP A 57 -23.31 -21.09 14.40
C ASP A 57 -23.05 -22.54 14.01
N ASN A 58 -22.16 -22.68 13.02
CA ASN A 58 -21.71 -23.98 12.52
C ASN A 58 -22.86 -24.95 12.19
N PRO A 59 -23.80 -24.56 11.30
CA PRO A 59 -25.02 -25.33 11.02
C PRO A 59 -24.72 -26.71 10.42
N VAL A 60 -23.54 -26.89 9.80
CA VAL A 60 -23.12 -28.17 9.23
C VAL A 60 -21.66 -28.45 9.59
N PRO A 61 -21.39 -28.98 10.80
CA PRO A 61 -20.03 -29.18 11.31
C PRO A 61 -19.21 -30.23 10.54
N ASN A 62 -19.86 -31.15 9.84
CA ASN A 62 -19.21 -32.20 9.04
C ASN A 62 -19.33 -31.95 7.53
N GLY A 63 -19.62 -30.72 7.09
CA GLY A 63 -19.68 -30.33 5.69
C GLY A 63 -20.87 -30.86 4.91
N THR A 64 -21.53 -31.92 5.33
CA THR A 64 -22.76 -32.47 4.70
C THR A 64 -23.91 -32.55 5.69
N GLY A 65 -25.04 -31.97 5.32
CA GLY A 65 -26.22 -31.96 6.18
C GLY A 65 -27.32 -31.07 5.67
N VAL A 66 -28.38 -30.97 6.46
CA VAL A 66 -29.56 -30.14 6.17
C VAL A 66 -29.82 -29.23 7.35
N PHE A 67 -30.01 -27.96 7.06
CA PHE A 67 -30.41 -26.99 8.07
C PHE A 67 -31.51 -26.06 7.57
N THR A 68 -32.09 -25.32 8.48
CA THR A 68 -33.16 -24.38 8.19
C THR A 68 -32.62 -22.95 8.36
N ALA A 69 -32.68 -22.16 7.31
CA ALA A 69 -32.31 -20.75 7.35
C ALA A 69 -33.57 -19.92 7.68
N LYS A 70 -33.45 -19.02 8.67
CA LYS A 70 -34.47 -18.01 8.99
C LYS A 70 -34.30 -16.86 8.01
N THR A 71 -35.26 -16.63 7.15
CA THR A 71 -35.11 -15.58 6.12
C THR A 71 -35.26 -14.15 6.67
N GLY A 72 -35.55 -13.98 7.96
CA GLY A 72 -35.49 -12.67 8.67
C GLY A 72 -36.36 -11.53 8.09
N ILE A 73 -37.03 -11.76 6.98
CA ILE A 73 -37.85 -10.76 6.30
C ILE A 73 -39.22 -10.78 6.95
N GLU A 74 -39.47 -9.79 7.78
CA GLU A 74 -40.84 -9.50 8.24
C GLU A 74 -41.66 -9.12 7.02
N SER A 75 -42.75 -9.86 6.80
CA SER A 75 -43.73 -9.50 5.80
C SER A 75 -45.12 -9.38 6.46
N GLU A 76 -46.02 -8.63 5.82
CA GLU A 76 -47.42 -8.55 6.29
C GLU A 76 -48.09 -9.94 6.45
N GLN A 77 -47.59 -10.94 5.69
CA GLN A 77 -48.09 -12.31 5.75
C GLN A 77 -47.42 -13.15 6.84
N TYR A 78 -46.22 -12.76 7.26
CA TYR A 78 -45.43 -13.44 8.28
C TYR A 78 -44.87 -12.39 9.25
N PRO A 79 -45.70 -11.77 10.08
CA PRO A 79 -45.28 -10.70 10.99
C PRO A 79 -44.32 -11.17 12.11
N SER A 80 -44.19 -12.47 12.30
CA SER A 80 -43.19 -13.09 13.20
C SER A 80 -41.84 -13.40 12.53
N GLY A 81 -41.62 -12.93 11.32
CA GLY A 81 -40.35 -13.11 10.64
C GLY A 81 -40.08 -14.55 10.19
N ASN A 82 -41.11 -15.31 9.82
CA ASN A 82 -40.94 -16.74 9.65
C ASN A 82 -41.48 -17.34 8.36
N PRO A 83 -40.76 -17.21 7.26
CA PRO A 83 -40.63 -18.31 6.33
C PRO A 83 -39.20 -18.89 6.36
N TYR A 84 -39.15 -20.20 6.36
CA TYR A 84 -37.92 -20.95 6.39
C TYR A 84 -37.50 -21.34 4.97
N SER A 85 -36.21 -21.21 4.69
CA SER A 85 -35.60 -21.91 3.57
C SER A 85 -34.90 -23.16 4.08
N ARG A 86 -35.18 -24.27 3.48
CA ARG A 86 -34.44 -25.51 3.73
C ARG A 86 -33.20 -25.52 2.88
N VAL A 87 -32.05 -25.65 3.51
CA VAL A 87 -30.76 -25.67 2.85
C VAL A 87 -30.10 -27.02 3.03
N HIS A 88 -29.84 -27.72 1.91
CA HIS A 88 -29.02 -28.92 1.90
C HIS A 88 -27.60 -28.52 1.54
N CYS A 89 -26.64 -28.94 2.34
CA CYS A 89 -25.22 -28.69 2.14
C CYS A 89 -24.52 -30.01 1.78
N TYR A 90 -23.69 -29.97 0.78
CA TYR A 90 -22.88 -31.10 0.29
C TYR A 90 -21.41 -30.70 0.28
N ASN A 91 -20.57 -31.53 0.88
CA ASN A 91 -19.14 -31.22 1.13
C ASN A 91 -18.22 -31.49 -0.08
N GLY A 92 -18.72 -32.01 -1.19
CA GLY A 92 -17.91 -32.38 -2.35
C GLY A 92 -17.59 -33.89 -2.44
N GLU A 93 -17.92 -34.67 -1.41
CA GLU A 93 -17.67 -36.14 -1.39
C GLU A 93 -18.92 -36.96 -1.64
N GLN A 94 -20.05 -36.30 -1.85
CA GLN A 94 -21.32 -36.97 -2.09
C GLN A 94 -21.30 -37.81 -3.36
N VAL A 95 -21.88 -39.00 -3.25
CA VAL A 95 -22.06 -39.95 -4.38
C VAL A 95 -23.53 -40.09 -4.81
N ILE A 96 -24.45 -39.64 -3.96
CA ILE A 96 -25.89 -39.68 -4.19
C ILE A 96 -26.36 -38.31 -4.64
N PRO A 97 -27.12 -38.21 -5.75
CA PRO A 97 -27.69 -36.93 -6.20
C PRO A 97 -28.67 -36.32 -5.18
N ASP A 98 -28.76 -35.01 -5.12
CA ASP A 98 -29.81 -34.34 -4.35
C ASP A 98 -31.20 -34.67 -4.93
N ALA A 99 -32.10 -35.14 -4.08
CA ALA A 99 -33.42 -35.58 -4.50
C ALA A 99 -34.29 -34.42 -5.03
N TYR A 100 -34.16 -33.23 -4.44
CA TYR A 100 -34.91 -32.06 -4.88
C TYR A 100 -34.43 -31.57 -6.26
N LEU A 101 -33.11 -31.46 -6.48
CA LEU A 101 -32.59 -31.08 -7.77
C LEU A 101 -32.95 -32.11 -8.85
N THR A 102 -32.79 -33.40 -8.56
CA THR A 102 -33.17 -34.51 -9.48
C THR A 102 -34.64 -34.41 -9.87
N ALA A 103 -35.53 -34.19 -8.89
CA ALA A 103 -36.98 -34.05 -9.16
C ALA A 103 -37.30 -32.78 -9.99
N LYS A 104 -36.50 -31.72 -9.91
CA LYS A 104 -36.73 -30.47 -10.63
C LYS A 104 -36.09 -30.42 -12.02
N THR A 105 -34.92 -31.01 -12.17
CA THR A 105 -34.15 -30.98 -13.42
C THR A 105 -34.39 -32.21 -14.28
N GLY A 106 -34.85 -33.34 -13.70
CA GLY A 106 -34.93 -34.64 -14.35
C GLY A 106 -33.56 -35.34 -14.51
N VAL A 107 -32.48 -34.74 -14.00
CA VAL A 107 -31.11 -35.23 -14.20
C VAL A 107 -30.48 -35.59 -12.86
N PRO A 108 -30.17 -36.91 -12.62
CA PRO A 108 -29.59 -37.37 -11.34
C PRO A 108 -28.07 -37.21 -11.32
N ILE A 109 -27.58 -35.98 -11.07
CA ILE A 109 -26.14 -35.68 -10.97
C ILE A 109 -25.78 -35.40 -9.51
N ALA A 110 -24.76 -36.12 -9.01
CA ALA A 110 -24.26 -35.94 -7.65
C ALA A 110 -23.24 -34.80 -7.49
N TYR A 111 -22.76 -34.19 -8.56
CA TYR A 111 -21.73 -33.15 -8.56
C TYR A 111 -20.52 -33.50 -7.68
N ARG A 112 -19.91 -34.64 -7.90
CA ARG A 112 -18.71 -35.12 -7.17
C ARG A 112 -17.58 -34.11 -7.29
N ASN A 113 -16.78 -33.98 -6.24
CA ASN A 113 -15.71 -33.02 -6.10
C ASN A 113 -16.14 -31.53 -6.17
N THR A 114 -17.44 -31.27 -5.96
CA THR A 114 -17.96 -29.89 -5.86
C THR A 114 -18.80 -29.79 -4.60
N ALA A 115 -18.40 -28.97 -3.67
CA ALA A 115 -19.21 -28.58 -2.55
C ALA A 115 -20.27 -27.58 -3.01
N TYR A 116 -21.52 -27.80 -2.65
CA TYR A 116 -22.64 -26.97 -3.08
C TYR A 116 -23.78 -26.95 -2.08
N LEU A 117 -24.61 -25.93 -2.19
CA LEU A 117 -25.85 -25.79 -1.43
C LEU A 117 -27.04 -25.96 -2.36
N VAL A 118 -28.08 -26.58 -1.86
CA VAL A 118 -29.42 -26.58 -2.48
C VAL A 118 -30.35 -25.81 -1.54
N ILE A 119 -30.73 -24.63 -1.95
CA ILE A 119 -31.58 -23.72 -1.18
C ILE A 119 -33.00 -23.84 -1.77
N ASN A 120 -33.97 -24.22 -0.96
CA ASN A 120 -35.37 -24.31 -1.37
C ASN A 120 -36.23 -23.60 -0.34
N GLY A 121 -36.83 -22.49 -0.73
CA GLY A 121 -37.68 -21.75 0.19
C GLY A 121 -38.20 -20.42 -0.30
N PHE A 122 -38.71 -19.68 0.63
CA PHE A 122 -39.29 -18.37 0.43
C PHE A 122 -38.16 -17.32 0.36
N ILE A 123 -38.22 -16.44 -0.61
CA ILE A 123 -37.22 -15.37 -0.79
C ILE A 123 -37.72 -13.96 -0.49
N GLY A 124 -39.01 -13.80 -0.29
CA GLY A 124 -39.62 -12.52 0.09
C GLY A 124 -40.94 -12.24 -0.63
N ASP A 125 -41.56 -11.16 -0.18
CA ASP A 125 -42.76 -10.58 -0.77
C ASP A 125 -42.40 -9.43 -1.71
N ASN A 126 -42.96 -9.41 -2.90
CA ASN A 126 -42.71 -8.36 -3.90
C ASN A 126 -41.24 -8.14 -4.26
N VAL A 127 -40.43 -9.20 -4.21
CA VAL A 127 -38.98 -9.17 -4.48
C VAL A 127 -38.73 -8.86 -5.95
N ARG A 128 -37.84 -7.89 -6.22
CA ARG A 128 -37.46 -7.47 -7.58
C ARG A 128 -36.24 -8.23 -8.12
N SER A 129 -35.38 -8.70 -7.23
CA SER A 129 -34.14 -9.45 -7.54
C SER A 129 -33.97 -10.63 -6.60
N ALA A 130 -33.18 -11.62 -6.99
CA ALA A 130 -32.76 -12.68 -6.08
C ALA A 130 -31.91 -12.07 -4.94
N PRO A 131 -32.05 -12.56 -3.69
CA PRO A 131 -31.18 -12.14 -2.58
C PRO A 131 -29.73 -12.53 -2.86
N ASN A 132 -28.81 -11.79 -2.26
CA ASN A 132 -27.40 -12.14 -2.26
C ASN A 132 -27.14 -13.20 -1.19
N TYR A 133 -26.61 -14.36 -1.58
CA TYR A 133 -26.24 -15.44 -0.68
C TYR A 133 -24.73 -15.44 -0.47
N SER A 134 -24.33 -15.43 0.80
CA SER A 134 -22.91 -15.59 1.18
C SER A 134 -22.75 -16.66 2.25
N VAL A 135 -21.59 -17.30 2.29
CA VAL A 135 -21.31 -18.38 3.24
C VAL A 135 -19.90 -18.25 3.79
N VAL A 136 -19.72 -18.69 5.03
CA VAL A 136 -18.42 -18.97 5.62
C VAL A 136 -18.27 -20.49 5.71
N ALA A 137 -17.29 -21.02 4.97
CA ALA A 137 -16.98 -22.44 4.98
C ALA A 137 -15.51 -22.64 5.35
N LYS A 138 -15.18 -23.76 5.98
CA LYS A 138 -13.81 -24.14 6.34
C LYS A 138 -13.37 -25.38 5.57
N ARG A 139 -12.08 -25.36 5.17
CA ARG A 139 -11.37 -26.51 4.65
C ARG A 139 -9.93 -26.47 5.18
N VAL A 140 -9.69 -27.17 6.27
CA VAL A 140 -8.41 -27.18 6.99
C VAL A 140 -7.75 -28.56 6.98
N LYS A 141 -8.54 -29.63 6.92
CA LYS A 141 -8.06 -31.03 6.90
C LYS A 141 -7.74 -31.47 5.47
N LEU A 142 -6.55 -31.09 5.00
CA LEU A 142 -6.15 -31.36 3.61
C LEU A 142 -5.61 -32.76 3.38
N GLY A 143 -5.23 -33.45 4.44
CA GLY A 143 -4.69 -34.80 4.35
C GLY A 143 -3.24 -34.85 3.84
N MET A 144 -2.44 -33.83 4.08
CA MET A 144 -1.10 -33.68 3.51
C MET A 144 0.03 -33.92 4.50
N LEU A 145 -0.18 -33.63 5.79
CA LEU A 145 0.84 -33.86 6.83
C LEU A 145 0.69 -35.23 7.48
N LYS A 146 1.78 -35.76 8.00
CA LYS A 146 1.80 -37.06 8.73
C LYS A 146 0.90 -36.98 9.96
N ASN A 147 1.04 -35.92 10.77
CA ASN A 147 0.12 -35.65 11.87
C ASN A 147 -1.04 -34.76 11.36
N ARG A 148 -2.21 -35.34 11.24
CA ARG A 148 -3.43 -34.68 10.72
C ARG A 148 -3.96 -33.60 11.66
N GLU A 149 -3.70 -33.68 12.95
CA GLU A 149 -4.11 -32.68 13.93
C GLU A 149 -3.37 -31.35 13.73
N HIS A 150 -2.15 -31.41 13.20
CA HIS A 150 -1.36 -30.21 12.91
C HIS A 150 -1.88 -29.43 11.67
N GLU A 151 -2.79 -29.99 10.88
CA GLU A 151 -3.35 -29.33 9.72
C GLU A 151 -4.35 -28.22 10.10
N ASP A 152 -4.96 -28.32 11.28
CA ASP A 152 -5.87 -27.30 11.83
C ASP A 152 -5.17 -26.44 12.89
N ILE A 153 -4.95 -25.18 12.58
CA ILE A 153 -4.36 -24.21 13.48
C ILE A 153 -5.43 -23.17 13.85
N ASN A 154 -6.12 -23.39 14.95
CA ASN A 154 -7.19 -22.50 15.43
C ASN A 154 -8.29 -22.24 14.38
N GLY A 155 -8.66 -23.25 13.58
CA GLY A 155 -9.65 -23.16 12.53
C GLY A 155 -9.13 -22.56 11.22
N SER A 156 -7.82 -22.36 11.08
CA SER A 156 -7.11 -21.98 9.85
C SER A 156 -6.24 -23.14 9.37
N ALA A 157 -5.96 -23.22 8.08
CA ALA A 157 -5.17 -24.29 7.52
C ALA A 157 -3.67 -24.09 7.80
N ASN A 158 -2.96 -25.19 8.04
CA ASN A 158 -1.52 -25.15 8.18
C ASN A 158 -0.85 -24.83 6.84
N PRO A 159 -0.02 -23.76 6.73
CA PRO A 159 0.64 -23.38 5.49
C PRO A 159 1.46 -24.48 4.82
N ALA A 160 2.13 -25.35 5.60
CA ALA A 160 2.90 -26.47 5.04
C ALA A 160 1.98 -27.51 4.38
N ALA A 161 0.81 -27.80 4.97
CA ALA A 161 -0.20 -28.66 4.36
C ALA A 161 -0.76 -28.03 3.07
N VAL A 162 -1.01 -26.73 3.06
CA VAL A 162 -1.52 -26.00 1.89
C VAL A 162 -0.51 -26.04 0.75
N LEU A 163 0.77 -25.76 1.01
CA LEU A 163 1.83 -25.83 -0.01
C LEU A 163 1.95 -27.23 -0.59
N LYS A 164 1.98 -28.27 0.27
CA LYS A 164 2.02 -29.67 -0.19
C LYS A 164 0.79 -30.03 -1.02
N TYR A 165 -0.40 -29.53 -0.63
CA TYR A 165 -1.63 -29.69 -1.40
C TYR A 165 -1.54 -29.05 -2.79
N ILE A 166 -1.02 -27.82 -2.88
CA ILE A 166 -0.81 -27.13 -4.15
C ILE A 166 0.11 -27.96 -5.05
N PHE A 167 1.25 -28.43 -4.55
CA PHE A 167 2.17 -29.23 -5.36
C PHE A 167 1.57 -30.55 -5.82
N VAL A 168 0.97 -31.33 -4.92
CA VAL A 168 0.52 -32.68 -5.23
C VAL A 168 -0.83 -32.70 -5.95
N LYS A 169 -1.82 -31.92 -5.46
CA LYS A 169 -3.20 -32.00 -5.95
C LYS A 169 -3.53 -31.01 -7.04
N MET A 170 -2.89 -29.82 -7.05
CA MET A 170 -3.17 -28.81 -8.06
C MET A 170 -2.17 -28.86 -9.21
N LEU A 171 -0.88 -29.00 -8.94
CA LEU A 171 0.18 -29.08 -9.96
C LEU A 171 0.46 -30.51 -10.43
N GLY A 172 -0.05 -31.52 -9.74
CA GLY A 172 0.11 -32.93 -10.12
C GLY A 172 1.50 -33.51 -9.93
N LEU A 173 2.33 -32.89 -9.07
CA LEU A 173 3.64 -33.45 -8.74
C LEU A 173 3.48 -34.76 -7.93
N SER A 174 4.40 -35.72 -8.16
CA SER A 174 4.48 -36.90 -7.30
C SER A 174 4.85 -36.50 -5.86
N GLU A 175 4.27 -37.18 -4.87
CA GLU A 175 4.67 -36.98 -3.47
C GLU A 175 6.16 -37.27 -3.25
N ASP A 176 6.75 -38.17 -4.04
CA ASP A 176 8.18 -38.50 -3.97
C ASP A 176 9.11 -37.33 -4.42
N ALA A 177 8.59 -36.37 -5.18
CA ALA A 177 9.33 -35.17 -5.55
C ALA A 177 9.49 -34.20 -4.39
N LEU A 178 8.76 -34.41 -3.29
CA LEU A 178 8.81 -33.57 -2.09
C LEU A 178 9.55 -34.32 -0.97
N ASP A 179 10.32 -33.58 -0.19
CA ASP A 179 10.88 -34.08 1.07
C ASP A 179 9.79 -34.01 2.15
N ALA A 180 9.05 -35.10 2.30
CA ALA A 180 7.89 -35.17 3.20
C ALA A 180 8.27 -34.81 4.65
N GLN A 181 9.48 -35.18 5.10
CA GLN A 181 9.95 -34.90 6.44
C GLN A 181 10.08 -33.39 6.67
N SER A 182 10.65 -32.64 5.72
CA SER A 182 10.80 -31.20 5.85
C SER A 182 9.46 -30.45 5.92
N PHE A 183 8.45 -30.91 5.17
CA PHE A 183 7.09 -30.36 5.26
C PHE A 183 6.44 -30.66 6.60
N ASP A 184 6.61 -31.87 7.13
CA ASP A 184 6.05 -32.27 8.43
C ASP A 184 6.70 -31.50 9.58
N GLU A 185 8.03 -31.32 9.56
CA GLU A 185 8.77 -30.53 10.54
C GLU A 185 8.34 -29.06 10.50
N CYS A 186 8.22 -28.46 9.31
CA CYS A 186 7.70 -27.12 9.16
C CYS A 186 6.24 -27.00 9.62
N GLY A 187 5.41 -28.01 9.32
CA GLY A 187 4.03 -28.06 9.78
C GLY A 187 3.91 -28.10 11.29
N GLN A 188 4.76 -28.89 11.95
CA GLN A 188 4.86 -28.94 13.41
C GLN A 188 5.28 -27.60 14.00
N ALA A 189 6.29 -26.95 13.41
CA ALA A 189 6.77 -25.65 13.88
C ALA A 189 5.69 -24.57 13.75
N LEU A 190 4.98 -24.51 12.61
CA LEU A 190 3.87 -23.58 12.37
C LEU A 190 2.68 -23.82 13.32
N PHE A 191 2.40 -25.08 13.65
CA PHE A 191 1.39 -25.44 14.65
C PHE A 191 1.78 -24.92 16.04
N ASN A 192 3.04 -25.06 16.43
CA ASN A 192 3.55 -24.55 17.71
C ASN A 192 3.61 -23.01 17.77
N GLU A 193 3.79 -22.34 16.62
CA GLU A 193 3.77 -20.88 16.49
C GLU A 193 2.36 -20.28 16.37
N PRO A 194 1.29 -21.00 16.56
CA PRO A 194 -0.09 -20.88 16.09
C PRO A 194 -0.29 -20.04 14.83
N LEU A 195 0.48 -20.32 13.78
CA LEU A 195 0.46 -19.57 12.52
C LEU A 195 -0.32 -20.34 11.43
N GLY A 196 -1.62 -20.10 11.36
CA GLY A 196 -2.52 -20.63 10.33
C GLY A 196 -2.84 -19.60 9.25
N ILE A 197 -3.27 -20.07 8.08
CA ILE A 197 -3.73 -19.24 6.95
C ILE A 197 -5.13 -19.62 6.50
N SER A 198 -5.90 -18.64 6.05
CA SER A 198 -7.26 -18.81 5.52
C SER A 198 -7.51 -17.87 4.37
N PHE A 199 -7.79 -18.40 3.18
CA PHE A 199 -8.05 -17.60 1.98
C PHE A 199 -8.87 -18.39 0.97
N VAL A 200 -9.35 -17.74 -0.08
CA VAL A 200 -10.08 -18.34 -1.18
C VAL A 200 -9.29 -18.15 -2.47
N MET A 201 -8.98 -19.21 -3.17
CA MET A 201 -8.38 -19.16 -4.50
C MET A 201 -9.50 -18.92 -5.54
N SER A 202 -9.98 -17.68 -5.64
CA SER A 202 -11.05 -17.28 -6.55
C SER A 202 -10.55 -16.54 -7.80
N GLU A 203 -9.32 -16.05 -7.76
CA GLU A 203 -8.70 -15.32 -8.86
C GLU A 203 -7.86 -16.24 -9.75
N ALA A 204 -7.83 -15.92 -11.04
CA ALA A 204 -6.97 -16.62 -12.01
C ALA A 204 -5.51 -16.12 -11.86
N LYS A 205 -4.87 -16.48 -10.74
CA LYS A 205 -3.44 -16.25 -10.49
C LYS A 205 -2.66 -17.52 -10.79
N GLU A 206 -1.39 -17.36 -11.18
CA GLU A 206 -0.49 -18.48 -11.32
C GLU A 206 -0.24 -19.16 -9.95
N ALA A 207 -0.03 -20.48 -9.96
CA ALA A 207 0.28 -21.21 -8.72
C ALA A 207 1.51 -20.65 -8.00
N LYS A 208 2.48 -20.12 -8.77
CA LYS A 208 3.67 -19.47 -8.25
C LYS A 208 3.34 -18.29 -7.33
N ASP A 209 2.39 -17.43 -7.73
CA ASP A 209 2.03 -16.24 -6.95
C ASP A 209 1.42 -16.63 -5.60
N TRP A 210 0.59 -17.67 -5.57
CA TRP A 210 0.05 -18.21 -4.32
C TRP A 210 1.12 -18.80 -3.42
N ILE A 211 2.07 -19.57 -4.00
CA ILE A 211 3.20 -20.14 -3.27
C ILE A 211 4.07 -19.05 -2.66
N GLU A 212 4.41 -18.01 -3.44
CA GLU A 212 5.23 -16.89 -2.98
C GLU A 212 4.54 -16.11 -1.86
N GLU A 213 3.23 -15.88 -1.96
CA GLU A 213 2.48 -15.17 -0.92
C GLU A 213 2.38 -15.99 0.38
N ILE A 214 2.20 -17.30 0.29
CA ILE A 214 2.23 -18.19 1.45
C ILE A 214 3.63 -18.15 2.10
N LEU A 215 4.69 -18.33 1.31
CA LEU A 215 6.08 -18.31 1.80
C LEU A 215 6.43 -16.96 2.44
N ARG A 216 5.99 -15.84 1.84
CA ARG A 216 6.15 -14.50 2.41
C ARG A 216 5.45 -14.36 3.76
N THR A 217 4.26 -14.93 3.90
CA THR A 217 3.46 -14.84 5.13
C THR A 217 4.11 -15.59 6.28
N ILE A 218 4.74 -16.74 6.00
CA ILE A 218 5.35 -17.58 7.04
C ILE A 218 6.85 -17.36 7.22
N ASP A 219 7.46 -16.48 6.41
CA ASP A 219 8.92 -16.40 6.23
C ASP A 219 9.50 -17.79 5.97
N GLY A 220 9.05 -18.42 4.90
CA GLY A 220 9.47 -19.72 4.44
C GLY A 220 10.29 -19.64 3.16
N ALA A 221 11.01 -20.70 2.88
CA ALA A 221 11.76 -20.90 1.64
C ALA A 221 11.55 -22.33 1.13
N LEU A 222 11.57 -22.47 -0.19
CA LEU A 222 11.64 -23.75 -0.89
C LEU A 222 12.99 -23.88 -1.54
N ALA A 223 13.62 -25.01 -1.40
CA ALA A 223 14.92 -25.31 -1.99
C ALA A 223 14.91 -26.70 -2.62
N LEU A 224 15.56 -26.84 -3.77
CA LEU A 224 15.83 -28.13 -4.37
C LEU A 224 17.08 -28.73 -3.71
N ASP A 225 16.94 -29.84 -3.05
CA ASP A 225 18.07 -30.61 -2.54
C ASP A 225 18.77 -31.31 -3.70
N LYS A 226 19.97 -30.85 -4.04
CA LYS A 226 20.75 -31.40 -5.15
C LYS A 226 21.16 -32.87 -4.95
N SER A 227 21.24 -33.33 -3.70
CA SER A 227 21.63 -34.71 -3.38
C SER A 227 20.49 -35.72 -3.60
N THR A 228 19.27 -35.31 -3.35
CA THR A 228 18.08 -36.17 -3.45
C THR A 228 17.15 -35.83 -4.60
N GLY A 229 17.32 -34.66 -5.23
CA GLY A 229 16.43 -34.13 -6.26
C GLY A 229 15.05 -33.74 -5.74
N LYS A 230 14.86 -33.65 -4.41
CA LYS A 230 13.56 -33.35 -3.78
C LYS A 230 13.44 -31.90 -3.40
N ILE A 231 12.20 -31.38 -3.46
CA ILE A 231 11.89 -30.04 -2.97
C ILE A 231 11.76 -30.10 -1.44
N LYS A 232 12.58 -29.32 -0.76
CA LYS A 232 12.54 -29.13 0.70
C LYS A 232 11.88 -27.81 1.08
N MET A 233 11.07 -27.84 2.11
CA MET A 233 10.52 -26.66 2.75
C MET A 233 11.34 -26.31 3.99
N ARG A 234 11.58 -25.01 4.22
CA ARG A 234 12.26 -24.49 5.39
C ARG A 234 11.57 -23.24 5.92
N LEU A 235 11.58 -23.08 7.22
CA LEU A 235 11.18 -21.84 7.88
C LEU A 235 12.43 -21.05 8.26
N LEU A 236 12.41 -19.74 7.99
CA LEU A 236 13.50 -18.85 8.35
C LEU A 236 13.32 -18.46 9.82
N ARG A 237 14.05 -19.12 10.70
CA ARG A 237 14.01 -18.93 12.17
C ARG A 237 15.42 -18.83 12.74
N GLY A 238 15.52 -18.31 13.98
CA GLY A 238 16.79 -18.23 14.71
C GLY A 238 16.98 -19.40 15.67
N ASP A 239 16.66 -20.60 15.25
CA ASP A 239 16.64 -21.85 16.04
C ASP A 239 17.99 -22.59 16.06
N TYR A 240 19.07 -21.86 15.89
CA TYR A 240 20.43 -22.38 15.85
C TYR A 240 21.32 -21.76 16.95
N LYS A 241 22.43 -22.42 17.22
CA LYS A 241 23.50 -21.89 18.09
C LYS A 241 24.61 -21.35 17.20
N ALA A 242 24.89 -20.05 17.29
CA ALA A 242 25.86 -19.37 16.43
C ALA A 242 27.24 -20.02 16.45
N GLU A 243 27.68 -20.53 17.60
CA GLU A 243 28.99 -21.17 17.79
C GLU A 243 29.14 -22.48 17.00
N LYS A 244 28.01 -23.15 16.69
CA LYS A 244 27.98 -24.42 15.93
C LYS A 244 27.90 -24.26 14.44
N LEU A 245 27.67 -23.05 13.94
CA LEU A 245 27.58 -22.80 12.53
C LEU A 245 28.95 -22.95 11.84
N ALA A 246 28.96 -23.50 10.63
CA ALA A 246 30.15 -23.56 9.81
C ALA A 246 30.63 -22.15 9.41
N LEU A 247 31.94 -21.99 9.32
CA LEU A 247 32.57 -20.70 8.99
C LEU A 247 32.86 -20.59 7.48
N ILE A 248 32.46 -19.50 6.90
CA ILE A 248 32.93 -19.03 5.57
C ILE A 248 33.86 -17.85 5.85
N ASP A 249 35.13 -18.01 5.57
CA ASP A 249 36.15 -16.97 5.71
C ASP A 249 36.67 -16.49 4.33
N GLU A 250 37.60 -15.54 4.37
CA GLU A 250 38.20 -14.98 3.18
C GLU A 250 39.03 -15.97 2.33
N SER A 251 39.42 -17.12 2.90
CA SER A 251 40.10 -18.18 2.14
C SER A 251 39.14 -18.99 1.27
N LYS A 252 37.87 -19.07 1.65
CA LYS A 252 36.81 -19.83 0.99
C LYS A 252 35.88 -18.99 0.13
N ALA A 253 35.78 -17.69 0.43
CA ALA A 253 34.93 -16.76 -0.30
C ALA A 253 35.75 -15.86 -1.24
N SER A 254 35.28 -15.66 -2.46
CA SER A 254 35.90 -14.78 -3.47
C SER A 254 34.87 -13.80 -4.04
N GLY A 255 35.35 -12.63 -4.56
CA GLY A 255 34.47 -11.62 -5.16
C GLY A 255 33.49 -10.97 -4.20
N ILE A 256 33.90 -10.80 -2.95
CA ILE A 256 33.04 -10.35 -1.86
C ILE A 256 32.58 -8.91 -2.09
N LYS A 257 31.26 -8.71 -2.12
CA LYS A 257 30.60 -7.40 -2.07
C LYS A 257 29.79 -7.34 -0.78
N PHE A 258 30.11 -6.38 0.07
CA PHE A 258 29.44 -6.17 1.36
C PHE A 258 28.79 -4.78 1.36
N VAL A 259 27.52 -4.72 1.67
CA VAL A 259 26.76 -3.46 1.79
C VAL A 259 25.92 -3.51 3.06
N ARG A 260 26.20 -2.61 3.98
CA ARG A 260 25.31 -2.38 5.14
C ARG A 260 24.44 -1.15 4.85
N LYS A 261 23.14 -1.36 4.88
CA LYS A 261 22.18 -0.26 4.72
C LYS A 261 22.28 0.69 5.89
N GLY A 262 22.13 1.98 5.66
CA GLY A 262 22.03 2.96 6.72
C GLY A 262 20.65 2.94 7.40
N TRP A 263 20.55 3.58 8.56
CA TRP A 263 19.29 3.69 9.30
C TRP A 263 18.19 4.39 8.50
N GLU A 264 18.55 5.27 7.58
CA GLU A 264 17.63 5.95 6.68
C GLU A 264 16.81 5.00 5.79
N SER A 265 17.28 3.75 5.61
CA SER A 265 16.55 2.70 4.90
C SER A 265 15.57 1.92 5.78
N CYS A 266 15.63 2.12 7.10
CA CYS A 266 14.77 1.42 8.06
C CYS A 266 13.44 2.12 8.24
N TYR A 267 12.47 1.40 8.77
CA TYR A 267 11.14 1.94 9.08
C TYR A 267 10.93 1.95 10.59
N SER A 268 10.34 3.01 11.11
CA SER A 268 10.03 3.14 12.53
C SER A 268 8.63 2.65 12.87
N THR A 269 7.71 2.69 11.90
CA THR A 269 6.31 2.29 12.09
C THR A 269 5.89 1.32 11.00
N LEU A 270 5.30 0.21 11.41
CA LEU A 270 4.75 -0.80 10.52
C LEU A 270 3.23 -0.80 10.64
N VAL A 271 2.53 -0.67 9.53
CA VAL A 271 1.07 -0.77 9.47
C VAL A 271 0.73 -2.02 8.68
N VAL A 272 0.10 -2.98 9.33
CA VAL A 272 -0.22 -4.28 8.75
C VAL A 272 -1.72 -4.46 8.68
N LYS A 273 -2.24 -4.66 7.49
CA LYS A 273 -3.64 -4.99 7.23
C LYS A 273 -3.83 -6.51 7.24
N PHE A 274 -4.94 -6.95 7.78
CA PHE A 274 -5.37 -8.36 7.79
C PHE A 274 -6.89 -8.44 7.74
N THR A 275 -7.46 -9.62 7.53
CA THR A 275 -8.91 -9.82 7.57
C THR A 275 -9.30 -10.45 8.91
N ASP A 276 -10.13 -9.75 9.68
CA ASP A 276 -10.67 -10.26 10.95
C ASP A 276 -11.66 -11.40 10.69
N ALA A 277 -11.44 -12.57 11.33
CA ALA A 277 -12.29 -13.74 11.14
C ALA A 277 -13.70 -13.57 11.67
N ASP A 278 -13.86 -12.79 12.75
CA ASP A 278 -15.15 -12.62 13.43
C ASP A 278 -16.03 -11.56 12.75
N LYS A 279 -15.38 -10.50 12.27
CA LYS A 279 -16.07 -9.38 11.61
C LYS A 279 -16.17 -9.51 10.10
N HIS A 280 -15.34 -10.38 9.48
CA HIS A 280 -15.18 -10.51 8.02
C HIS A 280 -14.81 -9.20 7.32
N GLU A 281 -14.18 -8.27 8.05
CA GLU A 281 -13.77 -6.96 7.57
C GLU A 281 -12.25 -6.85 7.59
N GLU A 282 -11.73 -5.94 6.75
CA GLU A 282 -10.33 -5.54 6.83
C GLU A 282 -10.08 -4.80 8.15
N ASN A 283 -9.08 -5.25 8.88
CA ASN A 283 -8.59 -4.60 10.08
C ASN A 283 -7.10 -4.27 9.91
N SER A 284 -6.57 -3.33 10.68
CA SER A 284 -5.16 -2.97 10.64
C SER A 284 -4.57 -2.86 12.03
N ILE A 285 -3.34 -3.34 12.18
CA ILE A 285 -2.54 -3.16 13.38
C ILE A 285 -1.32 -2.32 13.02
N SER A 286 -1.02 -1.33 13.84
CA SER A 286 0.21 -0.55 13.73
C SER A 286 1.17 -0.89 14.86
N PHE A 287 2.45 -0.97 14.52
CA PHE A 287 3.54 -1.16 15.46
C PHE A 287 4.56 -0.04 15.27
N SER A 288 5.02 0.58 16.35
CA SER A 288 6.09 1.57 16.30
C SER A 288 7.31 1.08 17.10
N ASN A 289 8.49 1.18 16.48
CA ASN A 289 9.76 0.95 17.14
C ASN A 289 10.33 2.28 17.65
N PRO A 290 10.26 2.56 18.98
CA PRO A 290 10.71 3.84 19.52
C PRO A 290 12.20 4.10 19.28
N ALA A 291 13.05 3.05 19.36
CA ALA A 291 14.49 3.19 19.16
C ALA A 291 14.84 3.61 17.73
N THR A 292 14.23 2.97 16.72
CA THR A 292 14.42 3.34 15.32
C THR A 292 13.87 4.74 15.04
N ARG A 293 12.73 5.08 15.63
CA ARG A 293 12.14 6.43 15.55
C ARG A 293 13.08 7.49 16.11
N GLU A 294 13.68 7.24 17.27
CA GLU A 294 14.63 8.17 17.90
C GLU A 294 15.88 8.36 17.04
N ILE A 295 16.44 7.29 16.51
CA ILE A 295 17.61 7.33 15.62
C ILE A 295 17.30 8.08 14.32
N LEU A 296 16.14 7.83 13.71
CA LEU A 296 15.71 8.51 12.49
C LEU A 296 15.33 9.97 12.76
N GLY A 297 14.83 10.28 13.95
CA GLY A 297 14.27 11.58 14.31
C GLY A 297 12.89 11.85 13.74
N TYR A 298 12.24 10.87 13.09
CA TYR A 298 10.91 10.97 12.51
C TYR A 298 10.24 9.60 12.36
N ASP A 299 8.91 9.59 12.17
CA ASP A 299 8.17 8.38 11.85
C ASP A 299 8.26 8.08 10.36
N LYS A 300 8.80 6.90 10.03
CA LYS A 300 8.81 6.37 8.68
C LYS A 300 7.96 5.11 8.63
N ASN A 301 6.86 5.19 7.90
CA ASN A 301 5.84 4.14 7.85
C ASN A 301 6.14 3.13 6.75
N PHE A 302 5.93 1.85 7.06
CA PHE A 302 5.86 0.76 6.10
C PHE A 302 4.47 0.15 6.16
N LYS A 303 3.75 0.16 5.05
CA LYS A 303 2.41 -0.42 4.95
C LYS A 303 2.47 -1.73 4.18
N THR A 304 1.88 -2.79 4.71
CA THR A 304 1.78 -4.09 4.04
C THR A 304 0.49 -4.79 4.44
N SER A 305 0.12 -5.84 3.71
CA SER A 305 -1.06 -6.64 3.99
C SER A 305 -0.71 -8.13 4.06
N PHE A 306 -1.36 -8.82 4.99
CA PHE A 306 -1.33 -10.28 5.11
C PHE A 306 -2.76 -10.80 5.12
N MET A 307 -3.40 -10.76 3.94
CA MET A 307 -4.83 -11.09 3.80
C MET A 307 -5.16 -12.56 4.05
N MET A 308 -4.15 -13.44 4.09
CA MET A 308 -4.31 -14.85 4.44
C MET A 308 -4.41 -15.08 5.95
N ILE A 309 -4.07 -14.07 6.78
CA ILE A 309 -4.16 -14.16 8.24
C ILE A 309 -5.51 -13.65 8.69
N ARG A 310 -6.16 -14.40 9.56
CA ARG A 310 -7.53 -14.12 10.06
C ARG A 310 -7.61 -13.87 11.55
N ASP A 311 -6.53 -14.06 12.28
CA ASP A 311 -6.51 -13.89 13.73
C ASP A 311 -5.29 -13.07 14.19
N GLU A 312 -5.48 -12.35 15.29
CA GLU A 312 -4.48 -11.44 15.84
C GLU A 312 -3.26 -12.20 16.43
N LYS A 313 -3.43 -13.44 16.91
CA LYS A 313 -2.33 -14.21 17.48
C LYS A 313 -1.34 -14.63 16.40
N SER A 314 -1.84 -15.15 15.28
CA SER A 314 -1.04 -15.46 14.10
C SER A 314 -0.34 -14.22 13.56
N LEU A 315 -1.04 -13.08 13.52
CA LEU A 315 -0.50 -11.82 13.05
C LEU A 315 0.65 -11.31 13.93
N ASN A 316 0.56 -11.47 15.24
CA ASN A 316 1.63 -11.06 16.17
C ASN A 316 2.94 -11.77 15.90
N GLY A 317 2.91 -13.07 15.59
CA GLY A 317 4.09 -13.82 15.20
C GLY A 317 4.74 -13.27 13.93
N VAL A 318 3.93 -12.94 12.92
CA VAL A 318 4.38 -12.35 11.65
C VAL A 318 4.92 -10.93 11.89
N LEU A 319 4.21 -10.12 12.67
CA LEU A 319 4.62 -8.75 12.99
C LEU A 319 5.97 -8.69 13.68
N ASN A 320 6.24 -9.58 14.66
CA ASN A 320 7.53 -9.66 15.33
C ASN A 320 8.68 -9.94 14.37
N ARG A 321 8.47 -10.79 13.36
CA ARG A 321 9.48 -11.06 12.33
C ARG A 321 9.63 -9.88 11.38
N LEU A 322 8.52 -9.25 11.01
CA LEU A 322 8.52 -8.06 10.15
C LEU A 322 9.26 -6.89 10.81
N VAL A 323 9.10 -6.69 12.12
CA VAL A 323 9.86 -5.68 12.89
C VAL A 323 11.35 -5.92 12.77
N LYS A 324 11.81 -7.15 12.98
CA LYS A 324 13.23 -7.49 12.80
C LYS A 324 13.71 -7.16 11.39
N LYS A 325 12.91 -7.48 10.37
CA LYS A 325 13.26 -7.30 8.97
C LYS A 325 13.32 -5.84 8.52
N MET A 326 12.41 -5.00 9.02
CA MET A 326 12.17 -3.66 8.49
C MET A 326 12.72 -2.54 9.37
N CYS A 327 12.85 -2.76 10.68
CA CYS A 327 13.26 -1.72 11.61
C CYS A 327 14.77 -1.66 11.88
N TYR A 328 15.57 -2.55 11.30
CA TYR A 328 17.03 -2.59 11.54
C TYR A 328 17.84 -2.62 10.25
N PRO A 329 19.08 -2.00 10.24
CA PRO A 329 19.90 -1.87 9.04
C PRO A 329 20.76 -3.13 8.81
N TRP A 330 20.19 -4.16 8.22
CA TRP A 330 20.88 -5.41 7.93
C TRP A 330 21.89 -5.28 6.79
N ALA A 331 22.97 -6.00 6.90
CA ALA A 331 23.95 -6.11 5.84
C ALA A 331 23.51 -7.13 4.78
N SER A 332 23.86 -6.86 3.53
CA SER A 332 23.75 -7.78 2.42
C SER A 332 25.15 -8.13 1.90
N LEU A 333 25.32 -9.37 1.51
CA LEU A 333 26.58 -9.91 0.98
C LEU A 333 26.32 -10.62 -0.33
N ARG A 334 27.26 -10.46 -1.26
CA ARG A 334 27.34 -11.27 -2.47
C ARG A 334 28.78 -11.74 -2.60
N PHE A 335 28.99 -13.05 -2.77
CA PHE A 335 30.31 -13.65 -2.89
C PHE A 335 30.20 -15.00 -3.61
N SER A 336 31.35 -15.56 -4.03
CA SER A 336 31.39 -16.88 -4.66
C SER A 336 32.15 -17.85 -3.78
N VAL A 337 31.66 -19.10 -3.65
CA VAL A 337 32.31 -20.20 -2.95
C VAL A 337 32.52 -21.40 -3.88
N SER A 338 33.49 -22.25 -3.57
CA SER A 338 33.70 -23.49 -4.31
C SER A 338 32.56 -24.48 -4.06
N ILE A 339 32.06 -25.12 -5.12
CA ILE A 339 31.05 -26.18 -5.00
C ILE A 339 31.59 -27.40 -4.24
N ASN A 340 32.90 -27.64 -4.29
CA ASN A 340 33.53 -28.75 -3.58
C ASN A 340 33.55 -28.54 -2.06
N ASP A 341 33.69 -27.25 -1.62
CA ASP A 341 33.68 -26.92 -0.19
C ASP A 341 32.28 -26.91 0.40
N TYR A 342 31.27 -26.58 -0.43
CA TYR A 342 29.88 -26.44 -0.02
C TYR A 342 28.93 -27.15 -1.00
N PRO A 343 29.02 -28.50 -1.15
CA PRO A 343 28.24 -29.23 -2.16
C PRO A 343 26.73 -29.21 -1.91
N ASN A 344 26.35 -29.07 -0.64
CA ASN A 344 24.93 -29.10 -0.21
C ASN A 344 24.41 -27.72 0.20
N LEU A 345 25.00 -26.64 -0.30
CA LEU A 345 24.55 -25.29 0.00
C LEU A 345 23.15 -25.05 -0.53
N MET A 346 22.26 -24.61 0.34
CA MET A 346 20.85 -24.34 -0.01
C MET A 346 20.38 -22.99 0.48
N VAL A 347 19.36 -22.46 -0.18
CA VAL A 347 18.63 -21.27 0.28
C VAL A 347 18.04 -21.54 1.67
N GLY A 348 18.22 -20.59 2.58
CA GLY A 348 17.81 -20.69 3.98
C GLY A 348 18.88 -21.20 4.93
N ASP A 349 20.00 -21.73 4.43
CA ASP A 349 21.13 -22.14 5.28
C ASP A 349 21.76 -20.94 6.00
N VAL A 350 22.27 -21.18 7.21
CA VAL A 350 22.95 -20.16 8.02
C VAL A 350 24.39 -20.56 8.24
N TYR A 351 25.29 -19.62 8.03
CA TYR A 351 26.74 -19.76 8.22
C TYR A 351 27.27 -18.61 9.07
N ARG A 352 28.46 -18.76 9.66
CA ARG A 352 29.23 -17.64 10.17
C ARG A 352 30.09 -17.10 9.03
N PHE A 353 30.16 -15.79 8.92
CA PHE A 353 31.02 -15.12 7.94
C PHE A 353 32.06 -14.28 8.65
N SER A 354 33.32 -14.39 8.20
CA SER A 354 34.42 -13.57 8.69
C SER A 354 35.26 -13.05 7.53
N ASN A 355 35.61 -11.78 7.63
CA ASN A 355 36.56 -11.14 6.70
C ASN A 355 37.30 -10.03 7.44
N GLU A 356 38.58 -10.21 7.65
CA GLU A 356 39.40 -9.29 8.43
C GLU A 356 39.51 -7.91 7.75
N LYS A 357 39.64 -7.86 6.43
CA LYS A 357 39.74 -6.61 5.67
C LYS A 357 38.48 -5.73 5.77
N LEU A 358 37.34 -6.36 5.97
CA LEU A 358 36.05 -5.68 6.15
C LEU A 358 35.68 -5.47 7.63
N GLY A 359 36.52 -5.93 8.56
CA GLY A 359 36.24 -5.87 10.00
C GLY A 359 35.05 -6.73 10.44
N ILE A 360 34.78 -7.82 9.71
CA ILE A 360 33.64 -8.69 9.98
C ILE A 360 34.16 -9.96 10.70
N TYR A 361 33.62 -10.24 11.87
CA TYR A 361 34.03 -11.38 12.69
C TYR A 361 32.83 -12.22 13.13
N ASN A 362 32.77 -13.48 12.69
CA ASN A 362 31.75 -14.47 13.07
C ASN A 362 30.29 -14.01 12.90
N MET A 363 30.03 -13.14 11.93
CA MET A 363 28.68 -12.62 11.66
C MET A 363 27.79 -13.74 11.12
N PRO A 364 26.65 -14.05 11.75
CA PRO A 364 25.69 -14.98 11.19
C PRO A 364 25.11 -14.41 9.88
N ILE A 365 25.22 -15.17 8.81
CA ILE A 365 24.65 -14.85 7.52
C ILE A 365 23.69 -15.94 7.08
N ARG A 366 22.58 -15.56 6.47
CA ARG A 366 21.63 -16.49 5.86
C ARG A 366 21.69 -16.40 4.35
N ILE A 367 21.76 -17.55 3.71
CA ILE A 367 21.74 -17.67 2.25
C ILE A 367 20.34 -17.36 1.75
N MET A 368 20.20 -16.34 0.94
CA MET A 368 18.94 -15.87 0.37
C MET A 368 18.74 -16.27 -1.08
N GLY A 369 19.84 -16.45 -1.81
CA GLY A 369 19.83 -16.86 -3.20
C GLY A 369 21.13 -17.54 -3.59
N LEU A 370 21.04 -18.39 -4.59
CA LEU A 370 22.16 -19.04 -5.24
C LEU A 370 22.14 -18.65 -6.71
N GLY A 371 23.15 -17.95 -7.18
CA GLY A 371 23.29 -17.54 -8.55
C GLY A 371 23.71 -18.71 -9.45
N GLY A 372 23.29 -18.61 -10.71
CA GLY A 372 23.61 -19.60 -11.72
C GLY A 372 25.09 -19.74 -11.90
N ASP A 373 25.47 -20.95 -12.03
CA ASP A 373 26.77 -21.46 -12.32
C ASP A 373 27.29 -20.84 -13.63
N LYS A 374 28.46 -20.26 -13.56
CA LYS A 374 29.36 -20.36 -14.71
C LYS A 374 29.92 -21.76 -14.60
N GLU A 375 29.28 -22.73 -15.22
CA GLU A 375 29.63 -24.15 -15.19
C GLU A 375 31.13 -24.44 -15.38
N GLU A 376 31.87 -23.52 -15.95
CA GLU A 376 33.30 -23.59 -16.19
C GLU A 376 34.16 -23.24 -14.96
N SER A 377 33.60 -22.64 -13.88
CA SER A 377 34.45 -22.14 -12.79
C SER A 377 34.44 -23.00 -11.51
N GLY A 378 33.51 -23.97 -11.37
CA GLY A 378 33.32 -24.75 -10.17
C GLY A 378 32.95 -23.92 -8.94
N LYS A 379 32.42 -22.70 -9.16
CA LYS A 379 32.00 -21.76 -8.12
C LYS A 379 30.52 -21.47 -8.17
N ILE A 380 29.91 -21.33 -7.02
CA ILE A 380 28.52 -20.91 -6.84
C ILE A 380 28.52 -19.46 -6.35
N GLU A 381 27.77 -18.59 -7.04
CA GLU A 381 27.52 -17.25 -6.55
C GLU A 381 26.45 -17.30 -5.46
N VAL A 382 26.74 -16.66 -4.32
CA VAL A 382 25.89 -16.67 -3.12
C VAL A 382 25.41 -15.26 -2.84
N GLU A 383 24.12 -15.11 -2.73
CA GLU A 383 23.49 -13.93 -2.14
C GLU A 383 23.10 -14.25 -0.71
N ALA A 384 23.61 -13.48 0.24
CA ALA A 384 23.33 -13.66 1.66
C ALA A 384 22.99 -12.34 2.34
N THR A 385 22.30 -12.44 3.46
CA THR A 385 22.04 -11.32 4.36
C THR A 385 22.52 -11.66 5.74
N GLU A 386 22.93 -10.64 6.51
CA GLU A 386 23.08 -10.80 7.97
C GLU A 386 21.79 -11.38 8.54
N ASP A 387 21.90 -12.43 9.38
CA ASP A 387 20.70 -13.14 9.82
C ASP A 387 19.93 -12.37 10.89
N MET A 388 18.84 -11.76 10.47
CA MET A 388 17.95 -10.98 11.32
C MET A 388 17.25 -11.81 12.41
N TYR A 389 17.13 -13.12 12.20
CA TYR A 389 16.43 -14.02 13.14
C TYR A 389 17.29 -14.36 14.36
N SER A 390 18.62 -14.11 14.30
CA SER A 390 19.54 -14.28 15.43
C SER A 390 19.29 -13.29 16.57
N LEU A 391 18.69 -12.14 16.26
CA LEU A 391 18.32 -11.14 17.26
C LEU A 391 17.21 -11.67 18.17
N GLN A 392 17.55 -11.88 19.43
CA GLN A 392 16.54 -12.05 20.48
C GLN A 392 16.06 -10.66 20.88
N ILE A 393 14.96 -10.22 20.29
CA ILE A 393 14.23 -9.07 20.80
C ILE A 393 13.44 -9.61 21.99
N ASP A 394 13.79 -9.20 23.20
CA ASP A 394 12.98 -9.47 24.38
C ASP A 394 11.53 -9.08 24.10
N LYS A 395 10.59 -9.87 24.64
CA LYS A 395 9.14 -9.85 24.40
C LYS A 395 8.41 -8.53 24.68
N GLN A 396 9.12 -7.43 24.82
CA GLN A 396 8.57 -6.08 24.88
C GLN A 396 8.47 -5.44 23.49
N VAL A 397 7.97 -6.20 22.49
CA VAL A 397 7.15 -5.54 21.50
C VAL A 397 5.90 -5.16 22.26
N THR A 398 5.92 -3.96 22.82
CA THR A 398 4.68 -3.31 23.23
C THR A 398 3.88 -3.27 21.95
N GLN A 399 2.96 -4.23 21.73
CA GLN A 399 1.85 -3.96 20.90
C GLN A 399 1.33 -2.61 21.39
N ILE A 400 1.56 -1.59 20.66
CA ILE A 400 0.51 -0.65 20.45
C ILE A 400 -0.44 -1.52 19.63
N GLY A 401 -1.14 -2.41 20.28
CA GLY A 401 -2.29 -3.12 19.79
C GLY A 401 -3.07 -2.07 19.10
N ALA A 402 -3.64 -2.31 17.92
CA ALA A 402 -4.43 -1.33 17.23
C ALA A 402 -4.77 -0.34 18.30
N ALA A 403 -4.05 0.79 18.36
CA ALA A 403 -4.50 1.72 19.34
C ALA A 403 -5.95 1.67 18.96
N LYS A 404 -6.73 0.79 19.63
CA LYS A 404 -8.09 1.15 19.88
C LYS A 404 -7.83 2.51 20.34
N ALA A 405 -7.80 3.41 19.26
CA ALA A 405 -7.58 4.79 19.48
C ALA A 405 -8.39 4.89 20.70
N GLN A 406 -7.70 4.98 21.85
CA GLN A 406 -8.46 4.98 23.09
C GLN A 406 -9.57 5.83 22.66
N SER A 407 -10.65 5.13 22.24
CA SER A 407 -11.76 5.85 21.73
C SER A 407 -11.94 6.73 22.91
N ASN A 408 -11.36 7.94 22.77
CA ASN A 408 -11.65 8.95 23.76
C ASN A 408 -13.13 9.07 23.53
N ASP A 409 -13.86 8.03 24.01
CA ASP A 409 -15.27 7.80 23.84
C ASP A 409 -16.08 9.00 24.32
N ASN A 410 -15.38 10.04 24.74
CA ASN A 410 -15.92 11.27 25.25
C ASN A 410 -15.78 12.49 24.33
N TYR A 411 -15.04 12.44 23.23
CA TYR A 411 -14.84 13.65 22.41
C TYR A 411 -15.52 13.56 21.05
N ALA A 412 -16.53 14.39 20.84
CA ALA A 412 -17.05 14.69 19.51
C ALA A 412 -15.96 15.42 18.70
N LEU A 413 -15.89 15.18 17.40
CA LEU A 413 -15.06 15.98 16.51
C LEU A 413 -15.50 17.43 16.57
N LEU A 414 -14.57 18.35 16.81
CA LEU A 414 -14.83 19.78 16.74
C LEU A 414 -14.32 20.34 15.42
N GLU A 415 -15.13 21.14 14.78
CA GLU A 415 -14.80 21.72 13.48
C GLU A 415 -13.50 22.54 13.50
N ASN A 416 -13.23 23.21 14.63
CA ASN A 416 -12.04 24.02 14.82
C ASN A 416 -10.73 23.23 14.95
N ASP A 417 -10.82 21.94 15.28
CA ASP A 417 -9.64 21.07 15.41
C ASP A 417 -9.15 20.53 14.07
N ILE A 418 -9.92 20.75 13.00
CA ILE A 418 -9.61 20.24 11.66
C ILE A 418 -9.13 21.38 10.79
N ILE A 419 -7.90 21.26 10.29
CA ILE A 419 -7.30 22.18 9.34
C ILE A 419 -7.25 21.51 7.98
N ILE A 420 -7.79 22.16 6.97
CA ILE A 420 -7.76 21.67 5.59
C ILE A 420 -6.90 22.56 4.72
N GLY A 421 -6.31 21.96 3.69
CA GLY A 421 -5.53 22.63 2.68
C GLY A 421 -5.45 21.79 1.41
N ALA A 422 -4.84 22.34 0.40
CA ALA A 422 -4.53 21.59 -0.82
C ALA A 422 -3.36 22.25 -1.52
N ILE A 423 -2.59 21.45 -2.25
CA ILE A 423 -1.55 21.91 -3.17
C ILE A 423 -1.95 21.45 -4.57
N LYS A 424 -1.63 22.26 -5.56
CA LYS A 424 -1.72 21.85 -6.96
C LYS A 424 -0.77 20.68 -7.15
N ALA A 425 -1.23 19.62 -7.80
CA ALA A 425 -0.38 18.45 -8.03
C ALA A 425 0.83 18.86 -8.87
N PRO A 426 2.01 18.27 -8.59
CA PRO A 426 3.19 18.50 -9.39
C PRO A 426 2.95 18.17 -10.87
N ALA A 427 3.53 18.96 -11.76
CA ALA A 427 3.41 18.81 -13.21
C ALA A 427 3.92 17.47 -13.79
N GLU A 428 4.49 16.61 -12.98
CA GLU A 428 5.00 15.27 -13.39
C GLU A 428 3.97 14.15 -13.34
N LEU A 429 2.82 14.41 -12.72
CA LEU A 429 1.70 13.50 -12.86
C LEU A 429 1.08 13.79 -14.22
N ASP A 430 0.92 12.80 -15.07
CA ASP A 430 0.28 12.87 -16.40
C ASP A 430 -1.16 13.46 -16.34
N GLU A 431 -1.61 13.79 -15.16
CA GLU A 431 -2.92 14.35 -14.86
C GLU A 431 -2.84 15.88 -14.89
N LEU A 432 -3.39 16.43 -15.90
CA LEU A 432 -3.32 17.84 -16.29
C LEU A 432 -3.87 18.84 -15.25
N ARG A 433 -4.67 18.39 -14.29
CA ARG A 433 -5.33 19.21 -13.26
C ARG A 433 -5.49 18.44 -11.98
N GLY A 434 -4.38 17.91 -11.45
CA GLY A 434 -4.37 17.21 -10.20
C GLY A 434 -4.34 18.14 -8.98
N VAL A 435 -4.94 17.72 -7.90
CA VAL A 435 -4.89 18.36 -6.59
C VAL A 435 -4.46 17.37 -5.56
N TYR A 436 -3.52 17.79 -4.72
CA TYR A 436 -3.13 17.04 -3.53
C TYR A 436 -3.83 17.62 -2.30
N PRO A 437 -4.89 16.97 -1.80
CA PRO A 437 -5.61 17.45 -0.63
C PRO A 437 -4.83 17.15 0.66
N LEU A 438 -4.79 18.13 1.57
CA LEU A 438 -4.10 18.07 2.85
C LEU A 438 -5.08 18.26 3.99
N CYS A 439 -4.90 17.48 5.06
CA CYS A 439 -5.74 17.61 6.24
C CYS A 439 -4.92 17.36 7.51
N ALA A 440 -5.03 18.25 8.49
CA ALA A 440 -4.47 18.06 9.81
C ALA A 440 -5.59 17.99 10.85
N TYR A 441 -5.51 16.99 11.72
CA TYR A 441 -6.49 16.71 12.76
C TYR A 441 -5.82 16.08 14.00
N PRO A 442 -6.43 16.15 15.19
CA PRO A 442 -5.90 15.54 16.40
C PRO A 442 -5.76 14.03 16.25
N GLU A 443 -4.60 13.49 16.64
CA GLU A 443 -4.29 12.06 16.54
C GLU A 443 -5.26 11.24 17.41
N GLY A 444 -5.83 10.19 16.84
CA GLY A 444 -6.73 9.27 17.54
C GLY A 444 -8.20 9.70 17.59
N LEU A 445 -8.60 10.89 17.09
CA LEU A 445 -9.99 11.32 17.05
C LEU A 445 -10.70 11.04 15.72
N VAL A 446 -9.97 10.80 14.65
CA VAL A 446 -10.53 10.56 13.31
C VAL A 446 -10.27 9.11 12.90
N GLU A 447 -11.34 8.39 12.60
CA GLU A 447 -11.29 7.00 12.12
C GLU A 447 -11.18 6.91 10.59
N ARG A 448 -11.84 7.85 9.90
CA ARG A 448 -11.85 7.92 8.44
C ARG A 448 -11.73 9.37 8.00
N ALA A 449 -10.84 9.62 7.07
CA ALA A 449 -10.68 10.91 6.42
C ALA A 449 -10.55 10.70 4.91
N TYR A 450 -11.35 11.43 4.13
CA TYR A 450 -11.21 11.45 2.67
C TYR A 450 -11.60 12.82 2.12
N CYS A 451 -11.05 13.13 0.95
CA CYS A 451 -11.43 14.28 0.15
C CYS A 451 -12.13 13.83 -1.11
N GLN A 452 -13.14 14.55 -1.52
CA GLN A 452 -13.92 14.26 -2.71
C GLN A 452 -14.01 15.52 -3.58
N ASP A 453 -13.79 15.37 -4.90
CA ASP A 453 -14.15 16.42 -5.85
C ASP A 453 -15.67 16.49 -6.00
N GLY A 454 -16.25 17.67 -5.80
CA GLY A 454 -17.67 17.89 -5.90
C GLY A 454 -18.25 17.70 -7.32
N SER A 455 -17.41 17.76 -8.36
CA SER A 455 -17.86 17.63 -9.76
C SER A 455 -17.78 16.20 -10.28
N THR A 456 -16.72 15.46 -9.98
CA THR A 456 -16.50 14.10 -10.49
C THR A 456 -16.95 13.03 -9.51
N GLY A 457 -17.00 13.34 -8.22
CA GLY A 457 -17.26 12.38 -7.17
C GLY A 457 -16.06 11.49 -6.84
N GLU A 458 -14.91 11.70 -7.48
CA GLU A 458 -13.65 10.99 -7.18
C GLU A 458 -13.22 11.24 -5.75
N LYS A 459 -12.64 10.22 -5.10
CA LYS A 459 -12.25 10.25 -3.68
C LYS A 459 -10.79 9.93 -3.50
N ALA A 460 -10.09 10.74 -2.70
CA ALA A 460 -8.77 10.45 -2.17
C ALA A 460 -8.83 10.23 -0.66
N VAL A 461 -8.19 9.17 -0.17
CA VAL A 461 -8.05 8.93 1.28
C VAL A 461 -6.99 9.88 1.82
N LEU A 462 -7.26 10.49 2.97
CA LEU A 462 -6.39 11.48 3.58
C LEU A 462 -5.61 10.88 4.75
N ASP A 463 -4.30 11.09 4.72
CA ASP A 463 -3.45 10.92 5.89
C ASP A 463 -3.38 12.22 6.71
N ASN A 464 -3.12 12.10 8.02
CA ASN A 464 -2.95 13.27 8.88
C ASN A 464 -1.66 14.00 8.51
N SER A 465 -1.77 15.23 8.08
CA SER A 465 -0.67 16.07 7.61
C SER A 465 -0.10 16.96 8.73
N ALA A 466 1.21 17.19 8.73
CA ALA A 466 1.82 18.15 9.62
C ALA A 466 1.64 19.57 9.10
N VAL A 467 1.22 20.49 9.97
CA VAL A 467 1.02 21.90 9.64
C VAL A 467 1.56 22.82 10.73
N ALA A 468 2.12 23.96 10.29
CA ALA A 468 2.60 25.03 11.13
C ALA A 468 2.11 26.40 10.61
N VAL A 469 2.38 27.45 11.35
CA VAL A 469 2.14 28.84 10.95
C VAL A 469 3.45 29.58 10.77
N LEU A 470 3.53 30.38 9.71
CA LEU A 470 4.67 31.26 9.43
C LEU A 470 4.70 32.42 10.43
N LEU A 471 5.85 32.63 11.10
CA LEU A 471 6.00 33.65 12.12
C LEU A 471 6.52 35.02 11.61
N GLY A 472 6.96 35.07 10.37
CA GLY A 472 7.44 36.30 9.70
C GLY A 472 7.29 36.18 8.19
N ASP A 473 7.42 37.27 7.48
CA ASP A 473 7.29 37.28 6.03
C ASP A 473 8.49 36.59 5.35
N ILE A 474 8.25 35.94 4.21
CA ILE A 474 9.30 35.43 3.33
C ILE A 474 9.25 36.27 2.04
N PRO A 475 10.35 36.96 1.66
CA PRO A 475 10.37 37.73 0.42
C PRO A 475 10.42 36.81 -0.81
N VAL A 476 10.17 37.35 -1.98
CA VAL A 476 10.52 36.72 -3.26
C VAL A 476 12.04 36.53 -3.28
N GLY A 477 12.49 35.33 -3.64
CA GLY A 477 13.92 34.98 -3.72
C GLY A 477 14.25 34.24 -4.99
N ASP A 478 15.48 33.79 -5.12
CA ASP A 478 15.96 32.98 -6.23
C ASP A 478 15.50 31.53 -6.09
N SER A 479 15.56 30.77 -7.18
CA SER A 479 15.22 29.34 -7.20
C SER A 479 16.07 28.49 -6.26
N VAL A 480 17.32 28.91 -6.00
CA VAL A 480 18.21 28.36 -4.98
C VAL A 480 18.57 29.48 -3.99
N ASP A 481 17.93 29.45 -2.85
CA ASP A 481 18.07 30.48 -1.82
C ASP A 481 18.65 29.86 -0.54
N LEU A 482 19.98 29.85 -0.45
CA LEU A 482 20.70 29.26 0.68
C LEU A 482 20.75 30.17 1.91
N TYR A 483 20.39 31.45 1.77
CA TYR A 483 20.58 32.45 2.79
C TYR A 483 19.30 32.80 3.53
N THR A 484 18.17 32.77 2.84
CA THR A 484 16.88 33.06 3.48
C THR A 484 16.51 31.97 4.46
N THR A 485 16.13 32.41 5.65
CA THR A 485 15.58 31.54 6.69
C THR A 485 14.27 32.11 7.18
N PHE A 486 13.34 31.23 7.51
CA PHE A 486 12.06 31.61 8.09
C PHE A 486 11.75 30.83 9.35
N LYS A 487 10.90 31.40 10.20
CA LYS A 487 10.49 30.79 11.47
C LYS A 487 9.03 30.38 11.39
N ILE A 488 8.74 29.22 11.97
CA ILE A 488 7.40 28.66 12.05
C ILE A 488 7.05 28.30 13.49
N GLU A 489 5.77 28.26 13.79
CA GLU A 489 5.20 27.72 15.02
C GLU A 489 4.30 26.54 14.71
N GLN A 490 4.56 25.42 15.36
CA GLN A 490 3.84 24.18 15.15
C GLN A 490 2.38 24.31 15.59
N ILE A 491 1.43 23.92 14.75
CA ILE A 491 0.01 23.79 15.06
C ILE A 491 -0.37 22.34 15.28
N SER A 492 0.15 21.43 14.43
CA SER A 492 -0.05 20.00 14.54
C SER A 492 1.27 19.29 14.82
N LYS A 493 1.22 17.95 14.91
CA LYS A 493 2.43 17.15 15.07
C LYS A 493 3.36 17.33 13.86
N LEU A 494 4.53 17.91 14.09
CA LEU A 494 5.57 17.99 13.07
C LEU A 494 6.28 16.64 12.95
N TRP A 495 6.44 16.16 11.74
CA TRP A 495 7.30 15.03 11.47
C TRP A 495 8.75 15.45 11.74
N ALA A 496 9.41 14.68 12.60
CA ALA A 496 10.79 14.96 12.96
C ALA A 496 11.78 14.48 11.89
N VAL A 497 11.62 14.93 10.62
CA VAL A 497 12.56 14.61 9.55
C VAL A 497 13.87 15.34 9.81
N LYS A 498 14.95 14.60 10.00
CA LYS A 498 16.29 15.20 10.09
C LYS A 498 16.69 15.70 8.70
N ALA A 499 16.92 17.01 8.60
CA ALA A 499 17.32 17.62 7.36
C ALA A 499 18.71 17.12 6.91
N THR A 500 18.82 16.66 5.69
CA THR A 500 20.09 16.28 5.07
C THR A 500 20.20 16.89 3.67
N ARG A 501 21.41 17.27 3.25
CA ARG A 501 21.61 17.81 1.91
C ARG A 501 21.18 16.83 0.81
N ALA A 502 21.39 15.52 1.01
CA ALA A 502 20.95 14.51 0.08
C ALA A 502 19.41 14.41 0.01
N GLY A 503 18.71 14.53 1.14
CA GLY A 503 17.24 14.60 1.19
C GLY A 503 16.70 15.85 0.51
N TRP A 504 17.35 17.00 0.73
CA TRP A 504 17.04 18.26 0.09
C TRP A 504 17.18 18.18 -1.45
N GLN A 505 18.32 17.66 -1.96
CA GLN A 505 18.55 17.46 -3.39
C GLN A 505 17.58 16.48 -4.05
N ARG A 506 17.05 15.54 -3.29
CA ARG A 506 16.04 14.57 -3.75
C ARG A 506 14.60 15.00 -3.47
N LEU A 507 14.41 16.22 -2.99
CA LEU A 507 13.11 16.80 -2.66
C LEU A 507 12.25 15.99 -1.67
N LYS A 508 12.89 15.14 -0.86
CA LYS A 508 12.20 14.38 0.20
C LYS A 508 11.84 15.23 1.41
N MET A 509 12.22 16.50 1.38
CA MET A 509 12.04 17.45 2.47
C MET A 509 11.49 18.74 1.88
N SER A 510 10.17 18.83 1.85
CA SER A 510 9.48 19.96 1.27
C SER A 510 8.42 20.54 2.19
N VAL A 511 8.16 21.79 2.01
CA VAL A 511 7.04 22.52 2.60
C VAL A 511 6.24 23.16 1.47
N ALA A 512 4.93 23.25 1.67
CA ALA A 512 4.05 24.02 0.81
C ALA A 512 3.51 25.21 1.61
N ILE A 513 3.64 26.41 1.05
CA ILE A 513 3.10 27.65 1.60
C ILE A 513 2.34 28.35 0.49
N ASP A 514 1.06 28.61 0.71
CA ASP A 514 0.16 29.10 -0.33
C ASP A 514 0.23 28.19 -1.57
N ASP A 515 0.59 28.73 -2.75
CA ASP A 515 0.73 27.99 -4.00
C ASP A 515 2.18 27.58 -4.31
N GLU A 516 3.15 27.85 -3.41
CA GLU A 516 4.56 27.51 -3.63
C GLU A 516 4.97 26.26 -2.85
N VAL A 517 5.68 25.36 -3.53
CA VAL A 517 6.36 24.22 -2.92
C VAL A 517 7.86 24.51 -2.85
N MET A 518 8.44 24.34 -1.68
CA MET A 518 9.86 24.61 -1.42
C MET A 518 10.53 23.41 -0.75
N GLY A 519 11.75 23.06 -1.20
CA GLY A 519 12.64 22.17 -0.47
C GLY A 519 13.42 22.93 0.60
N TYR A 520 13.79 22.30 1.69
CA TYR A 520 14.63 22.90 2.74
C TYR A 520 15.79 21.99 3.14
N GLU A 521 16.97 22.57 3.35
CA GLU A 521 18.20 21.85 3.71
C GLU A 521 18.28 21.57 5.21
N PHE A 522 17.85 22.50 6.05
CA PHE A 522 17.94 22.35 7.49
C PHE A 522 16.72 22.85 8.25
N ARG A 523 16.56 22.29 9.42
CA ARG A 523 15.57 22.67 10.41
C ARG A 523 16.24 22.74 11.78
N LYS A 524 16.13 23.88 12.47
CA LYS A 524 16.68 24.11 13.81
C LYS A 524 15.53 24.29 14.80
N ASP A 525 15.56 23.51 15.87
CA ASP A 525 14.62 23.68 16.99
C ASP A 525 14.97 24.93 17.78
N LEU A 526 13.98 25.77 18.01
CA LEU A 526 14.10 27.03 18.81
C LEU A 526 13.43 26.88 20.18
N GLY A 527 12.83 25.70 20.48
CA GLY A 527 12.06 25.45 21.68
C GLY A 527 10.63 25.95 21.60
N GLY A 528 9.76 25.41 22.48
CA GLY A 528 8.36 25.85 22.58
C GLY A 528 7.52 25.61 21.31
N GLY A 529 7.82 24.58 20.52
CA GLY A 529 7.13 24.29 19.26
C GLY A 529 7.50 25.20 18.09
N LYS A 530 8.56 26.00 18.24
CA LYS A 530 9.06 26.93 17.21
C LYS A 530 10.29 26.35 16.50
N TRP A 531 10.35 26.53 15.20
CA TRP A 531 11.42 26.03 14.35
C TRP A 531 11.91 27.10 13.39
N GLN A 532 13.19 27.03 13.04
CA GLN A 532 13.80 27.81 11.95
C GLN A 532 14.11 26.86 10.78
N ILE A 533 13.70 27.24 9.59
CA ILE A 533 13.87 26.49 8.34
C ILE A 533 14.72 27.34 7.40
N GLY A 534 15.60 26.71 6.62
CA GLY A 534 16.43 27.41 5.66
C GLY A 534 17.17 26.50 4.70
N GLY A 535 17.98 27.13 3.82
CA GLY A 535 18.59 26.44 2.68
C GLY A 535 17.52 26.00 1.69
N LEU A 536 16.89 26.96 0.99
CA LEU A 536 15.69 26.73 0.24
C LEU A 536 15.98 26.39 -1.23
N ILE A 537 15.21 25.45 -1.79
CA ILE A 537 14.97 25.35 -3.24
C ILE A 537 13.54 25.78 -3.46
N ARG A 538 13.35 26.87 -4.16
CA ARG A 538 12.04 27.51 -4.36
C ARG A 538 11.42 27.10 -5.69
N GLY A 539 10.09 27.21 -5.79
CA GLY A 539 9.36 26.94 -7.02
C GLY A 539 9.47 25.50 -7.52
N ILE A 540 9.53 24.52 -6.60
CA ILE A 540 9.57 23.12 -6.94
C ILE A 540 8.27 22.74 -7.65
N ALA A 541 8.35 21.76 -8.55
CA ALA A 541 7.21 21.27 -9.32
C ALA A 541 6.54 22.33 -10.21
N GLY A 542 7.29 23.35 -10.61
CA GLY A 542 6.75 24.45 -11.43
C GLY A 542 5.84 25.40 -10.66
N THR A 543 5.79 25.32 -9.35
CA THR A 543 5.03 26.27 -8.52
C THR A 543 5.65 27.65 -8.57
N PRO A 544 4.85 28.75 -8.47
CA PRO A 544 5.38 30.11 -8.57
C PRO A 544 6.23 30.46 -7.35
N ILE A 545 7.38 31.12 -7.59
CA ILE A 545 8.18 31.71 -6.51
C ILE A 545 7.53 33.03 -6.14
N GLN A 546 7.05 33.15 -4.91
CA GLN A 546 6.30 34.30 -4.45
C GLN A 546 6.66 34.73 -3.03
N ALA A 547 6.22 35.93 -2.62
CA ALA A 547 6.32 36.34 -1.25
C ALA A 547 5.25 35.67 -0.39
N HIS A 548 5.59 35.33 0.85
CA HIS A 548 4.64 34.75 1.80
C HIS A 548 4.53 35.61 3.04
N SER A 549 3.31 35.89 3.47
CA SER A 549 3.05 36.75 4.61
C SER A 549 3.03 35.98 5.93
N LYS A 550 3.40 36.62 7.01
CA LYS A 550 3.22 36.11 8.37
C LYS A 550 1.78 35.60 8.57
N GLY A 551 1.65 34.45 9.18
CA GLY A 551 0.37 33.79 9.43
C GLY A 551 -0.05 32.77 8.37
N ALA A 552 0.65 32.71 7.23
CA ALA A 552 0.42 31.69 6.23
C ALA A 552 0.62 30.28 6.79
N LYS A 553 -0.17 29.32 6.32
CA LYS A 553 -0.03 27.91 6.70
C LYS A 553 1.14 27.28 5.98
N VAL A 554 1.97 26.59 6.73
CA VAL A 554 3.14 25.84 6.24
C VAL A 554 2.84 24.36 6.36
N TRP A 555 2.61 23.69 5.25
CA TRP A 555 2.32 22.26 5.19
C TRP A 555 3.61 21.48 4.94
N PHE A 556 3.85 20.46 5.75
CA PHE A 556 4.93 19.50 5.52
C PHE A 556 4.36 18.32 4.76
N ALA A 557 4.57 18.31 3.46
CA ALA A 557 4.11 17.24 2.60
C ALA A 557 5.32 16.47 2.05
N PRO A 558 5.32 15.14 2.07
CA PRO A 558 6.26 14.39 1.27
C PRO A 558 5.89 14.60 -0.22
N VAL A 559 6.83 15.07 -1.02
CA VAL A 559 6.65 15.18 -2.49
C VAL A 559 7.13 13.90 -3.18
N ASP A 560 6.99 12.76 -2.56
CA ASP A 560 7.23 11.48 -3.23
C ASP A 560 5.95 11.07 -3.96
N VAL A 561 5.96 11.24 -5.27
CA VAL A 561 4.80 11.07 -6.17
C VAL A 561 4.17 9.67 -6.05
N ASN A 562 4.94 8.66 -5.61
CA ASN A 562 4.47 7.30 -5.46
C ASN A 562 3.66 7.04 -4.15
N GLU A 563 3.68 7.98 -3.20
CA GLU A 563 3.00 7.86 -1.91
C GLU A 563 1.77 8.77 -1.79
N ILE A 564 1.49 9.60 -2.81
CA ILE A 564 0.49 10.68 -2.76
C ILE A 564 -0.77 10.26 -3.52
N GLN A 565 -1.91 10.31 -2.85
CA GLN A 565 -3.20 10.21 -3.53
C GLN A 565 -3.62 11.59 -4.02
N THR A 566 -3.58 11.78 -5.33
CA THR A 566 -4.08 12.99 -6.01
C THR A 566 -5.52 12.82 -6.43
N LEU A 567 -6.24 13.94 -6.52
CA LEU A 567 -7.56 14.02 -7.14
C LEU A 567 -7.41 14.65 -8.53
N SER A 568 -7.91 13.97 -9.54
CA SER A 568 -8.01 14.52 -10.91
C SER A 568 -9.24 15.41 -11.01
N CYS A 569 -9.05 16.71 -11.18
CA CYS A 569 -10.12 17.68 -11.27
C CYS A 569 -10.40 18.06 -12.72
N VAL A 570 -11.65 17.88 -13.17
CA VAL A 570 -12.08 18.30 -14.52
C VAL A 570 -12.32 19.81 -14.58
N SER A 571 -12.73 20.42 -13.47
CA SER A 571 -13.00 21.86 -13.38
C SER A 571 -11.74 22.65 -13.05
N LEU A 572 -11.63 23.88 -13.61
CA LEU A 572 -10.59 24.85 -13.20
C LEU A 572 -10.84 25.44 -11.81
N ASN A 573 -12.08 25.36 -11.31
CA ASN A 573 -12.46 25.84 -9.99
C ASN A 573 -13.14 24.72 -9.20
N PRO A 574 -12.43 23.63 -8.86
CA PRO A 574 -13.04 22.53 -8.13
C PRO A 574 -13.39 22.94 -6.71
N THR A 575 -14.48 22.38 -6.21
CA THR A 575 -14.84 22.47 -4.81
C THR A 575 -14.51 21.12 -4.16
N LEU A 576 -13.48 21.11 -3.35
CA LEU A 576 -13.06 19.93 -2.61
C LEU A 576 -13.87 19.79 -1.33
N ARG A 577 -14.46 18.63 -1.12
CA ARG A 577 -15.22 18.27 0.07
C ARG A 577 -14.40 17.32 0.93
N PHE A 578 -13.96 17.79 2.09
CA PHE A 578 -13.25 17.01 3.10
C PHE A 578 -14.24 16.42 4.07
N VAL A 579 -14.19 15.12 4.25
CA VAL A 579 -15.08 14.37 5.14
C VAL A 579 -14.24 13.61 6.14
N LEU A 580 -14.42 13.94 7.41
CA LEU A 580 -13.76 13.29 8.53
C LEU A 580 -14.81 12.72 9.46
N SER A 581 -14.65 11.48 9.87
CA SER A 581 -15.62 10.80 10.72
C SER A 581 -14.99 9.93 11.80
N ASN A 582 -15.73 9.76 12.87
CA ASN A 582 -15.49 8.77 13.91
C ASN A 582 -16.82 8.09 14.28
N SER A 583 -16.80 7.22 15.29
CA SER A 583 -17.97 6.49 15.78
C SER A 583 -19.13 7.39 16.28
N ARG A 584 -18.91 8.70 16.50
CA ARG A 584 -19.89 9.65 17.05
C ARG A 584 -20.42 10.68 16.08
N GLY A 585 -19.79 10.83 14.93
CA GLY A 585 -20.24 11.81 13.96
C GLY A 585 -19.29 12.04 12.81
N GLN A 586 -19.72 12.92 11.94
CA GLN A 586 -19.02 13.31 10.73
C GLN A 586 -18.94 14.82 10.66
N ILE A 587 -17.76 15.32 10.27
CA ILE A 587 -17.55 16.74 9.93
C ILE A 587 -17.23 16.83 8.45
N GLU A 588 -17.81 17.82 7.81
CA GLU A 588 -17.57 18.15 6.43
C GLU A 588 -17.03 19.57 6.33
N LYS A 589 -15.93 19.75 5.60
CA LYS A 589 -15.39 21.05 5.24
C LYS A 589 -15.23 21.14 3.73
N THR A 590 -15.38 22.32 3.20
CA THR A 590 -15.19 22.57 1.76
C THR A 590 -14.07 23.56 1.53
N LEU A 591 -13.28 23.33 0.48
CA LEU A 591 -12.23 24.21 0.01
C LEU A 591 -12.41 24.45 -1.49
N LYS A 592 -12.52 25.69 -1.90
CA LYS A 592 -12.49 26.08 -3.31
C LYS A 592 -11.05 26.35 -3.70
N ILE A 593 -10.64 25.79 -4.82
CA ILE A 593 -9.29 25.96 -5.37
C ILE A 593 -9.42 26.49 -6.78
N GLU A 594 -8.55 27.40 -7.15
CA GLU A 594 -8.39 27.85 -8.51
C GLU A 594 -7.20 27.13 -9.14
N LEU A 595 -7.46 26.28 -10.12
CA LEU A 595 -6.43 25.57 -10.89
C LEU A 595 -6.11 26.39 -12.14
N ASN A 596 -4.89 26.25 -12.60
CA ASN A 596 -4.43 26.84 -13.86
C ASN A 596 -3.76 25.75 -14.70
N ASP A 597 -3.38 26.11 -15.90
CA ASP A 597 -2.69 25.22 -16.82
C ASP A 597 -1.14 25.31 -16.68
N ASP A 598 -0.63 25.71 -15.52
CA ASP A 598 0.82 25.84 -15.27
C ASP A 598 1.58 24.51 -15.42
N ASN A 599 0.86 23.39 -15.27
CA ASN A 599 1.44 22.06 -15.50
C ASN A 599 1.93 21.83 -16.93
N TYR A 600 1.38 22.57 -17.91
CA TYR A 600 1.84 22.52 -19.31
C TYR A 600 3.07 23.39 -19.56
N LYS A 601 3.37 24.34 -18.66
CA LYS A 601 4.51 25.22 -18.81
C LYS A 601 5.81 24.46 -18.52
N PRO A 602 6.83 24.60 -19.37
CA PRO A 602 8.19 24.17 -19.01
C PRO A 602 8.72 25.05 -17.87
N TYR A 603 9.74 24.57 -17.16
CA TYR A 603 10.41 25.40 -16.16
C TYR A 603 11.10 26.60 -16.80
N ALA A 604 11.04 27.75 -16.15
CA ALA A 604 11.80 28.91 -16.56
C ALA A 604 13.30 28.60 -16.51
N PRO A 605 14.11 29.09 -17.47
CA PRO A 605 15.56 29.04 -17.35
C PRO A 605 16.04 29.70 -16.06
N SER A 606 17.18 29.31 -15.52
CA SER A 606 17.75 29.88 -14.30
C SER A 606 19.17 30.42 -14.53
N ASN A 607 19.68 31.17 -13.55
CA ASN A 607 21.05 31.72 -13.54
C ASN A 607 21.43 32.47 -14.83
N LEU A 608 20.53 33.36 -15.29
CA LEU A 608 20.78 34.17 -16.48
C LEU A 608 21.91 35.17 -16.21
N GLN A 609 22.97 35.07 -17.01
CA GLN A 609 24.14 35.94 -16.97
C GLN A 609 24.33 36.64 -18.31
N ALA A 610 24.82 37.85 -18.30
CA ALA A 610 25.15 38.62 -19.46
C ALA A 610 26.59 39.12 -19.40
N SER A 611 27.31 38.99 -20.49
CA SER A 611 28.61 39.59 -20.65
C SER A 611 28.67 40.34 -21.97
N ARG A 612 29.29 41.53 -21.95
CA ARG A 612 29.35 42.44 -23.12
C ARG A 612 30.78 42.59 -23.63
N ASN A 613 30.91 42.54 -24.94
CA ASN A 613 32.15 42.91 -25.62
C ASN A 613 31.78 43.77 -26.85
N GLY A 614 31.89 45.10 -26.72
CA GLY A 614 31.44 46.06 -27.72
C GLY A 614 29.91 46.01 -27.90
N GLU A 615 29.46 45.85 -29.12
CA GLU A 615 28.03 45.69 -29.46
C GLU A 615 27.51 44.26 -29.22
N LYS A 616 28.41 43.31 -29.00
CA LYS A 616 28.04 41.92 -28.79
C LYS A 616 27.73 41.66 -27.32
N VAL A 617 26.61 41.03 -27.07
CA VAL A 617 26.17 40.56 -25.74
C VAL A 617 26.05 39.04 -25.79
N SER A 618 26.83 38.40 -24.95
CA SER A 618 26.73 36.94 -24.74
C SER A 618 25.86 36.70 -23.49
N LEU A 619 24.74 36.02 -23.72
CA LEU A 619 23.84 35.56 -22.68
C LEU A 619 24.15 34.08 -22.40
N LYS A 620 24.18 33.73 -21.14
CA LYS A 620 24.34 32.35 -20.67
C LYS A 620 23.32 32.10 -19.57
N TRP A 621 22.69 30.94 -19.60
CA TRP A 621 21.70 30.53 -18.61
C TRP A 621 21.84 29.05 -18.34
N ARG A 622 21.04 28.52 -17.40
CA ARG A 622 20.90 27.09 -17.19
C ARG A 622 19.49 26.65 -17.54
N ASN A 623 19.39 25.60 -18.34
CA ASN A 623 18.12 24.98 -18.67
C ASN A 623 17.63 24.15 -17.48
N ARG A 624 16.34 24.17 -17.23
CA ARG A 624 15.67 23.35 -16.21
C ARG A 624 14.80 22.32 -16.92
N ILE A 625 14.89 21.04 -16.52
CA ILE A 625 14.20 19.94 -17.17
C ILE A 625 13.20 19.34 -16.21
N LYS A 626 12.00 19.05 -16.72
CA LYS A 626 11.08 18.10 -16.09
C LYS A 626 11.57 16.71 -16.40
N LEU A 627 12.03 15.97 -15.40
CA LEU A 627 12.37 14.55 -15.57
C LEU A 627 11.16 13.74 -15.19
N GLY A 628 10.66 12.92 -16.11
CA GLY A 628 9.59 11.97 -15.83
C GLY A 628 9.96 11.02 -14.71
N GLY A 629 9.05 10.86 -13.71
CA GLY A 629 9.23 10.06 -12.50
C GLY A 629 10.05 10.75 -11.42
N ALA A 630 9.57 10.80 -10.23
CA ALA A 630 10.07 11.23 -8.90
C ALA A 630 11.43 11.96 -8.71
N ASN A 631 12.11 12.40 -9.77
CA ASN A 631 13.42 13.03 -9.72
C ASN A 631 13.41 14.42 -10.33
N TYR A 632 12.84 15.38 -9.59
CA TYR A 632 13.05 16.78 -9.90
C TYR A 632 14.54 17.11 -9.73
N ARG A 633 15.21 17.47 -10.80
CA ARG A 633 16.54 18.02 -10.74
C ARG A 633 16.46 19.51 -11.03
N ASN A 634 16.72 20.30 -10.02
CA ASN A 634 17.11 21.68 -10.27
C ASN A 634 18.57 21.63 -10.77
N ILE A 635 18.80 22.07 -12.01
CA ILE A 635 20.13 22.05 -12.65
C ILE A 635 21.17 22.80 -11.83
N ASP A 636 20.76 23.80 -11.07
CA ASP A 636 21.65 24.59 -10.19
C ASP A 636 22.26 23.75 -9.05
N THR A 637 21.75 22.55 -8.79
CA THR A 637 22.20 21.66 -7.71
C THR A 637 22.81 20.35 -8.17
N ILE A 638 22.94 20.11 -9.50
CA ILE A 638 23.50 18.89 -10.05
C ILE A 638 25.03 18.95 -9.98
N PRO A 639 25.72 17.89 -9.48
CA PRO A 639 27.16 17.77 -9.60
C PRO A 639 27.59 17.74 -11.06
N ALA A 640 28.72 18.38 -11.37
CA ALA A 640 29.30 18.35 -12.72
C ALA A 640 29.42 16.90 -13.24
N GLY A 641 28.87 16.63 -14.44
CA GLY A 641 28.91 15.31 -15.08
C GLY A 641 27.59 14.56 -15.18
N ALA A 642 26.47 15.08 -14.67
CA ALA A 642 25.14 14.57 -14.99
C ALA A 642 24.61 15.24 -16.27
N ASP A 643 23.75 14.53 -17.05
CA ASP A 643 23.16 15.03 -18.31
C ASP A 643 22.53 16.41 -18.14
N GLU A 644 23.36 17.43 -18.28
CA GLU A 644 22.99 18.82 -18.22
C GLU A 644 22.58 19.26 -19.63
N GLY A 645 21.39 19.83 -19.77
CA GLY A 645 21.12 20.68 -20.91
C GLY A 645 20.19 20.18 -21.98
N ARG A 646 19.44 19.09 -21.77
CA ARG A 646 18.33 18.75 -22.68
C ARG A 646 17.07 19.47 -22.24
N ILE A 647 16.66 20.48 -22.94
CA ILE A 647 15.29 21.02 -22.87
C ILE A 647 14.43 20.22 -23.85
N ASP A 648 13.20 19.89 -23.45
CA ASP A 648 12.20 19.29 -24.34
C ASP A 648 11.62 20.33 -25.32
N GLY A 649 12.45 21.29 -25.75
CA GLY A 649 12.08 22.39 -26.61
C GLY A 649 13.23 23.37 -26.84
N TYR A 650 12.93 24.65 -26.85
CA TYR A 650 13.91 25.74 -27.08
C TYR A 650 13.63 26.94 -26.17
N VAL A 651 14.63 27.80 -26.00
CA VAL A 651 14.55 29.06 -25.26
C VAL A 651 14.34 30.21 -26.25
N VAL A 652 13.38 31.07 -25.93
CA VAL A 652 13.14 32.31 -26.68
C VAL A 652 13.77 33.46 -25.91
N ILE A 653 14.49 34.30 -26.60
CA ILE A 653 15.13 35.50 -26.12
C ILE A 653 14.44 36.71 -26.77
N GLU A 654 13.93 37.62 -25.96
CA GLU A 654 13.27 38.86 -26.42
C GLU A 654 14.09 40.07 -25.92
N TRP A 655 14.29 41.03 -26.79
CA TRP A 655 14.87 42.35 -26.44
C TRP A 655 14.39 43.45 -27.35
N SER A 656 14.71 44.69 -27.06
CA SER A 656 14.46 45.83 -27.94
C SER A 656 15.75 46.64 -28.12
N ASP A 657 16.02 47.04 -29.33
CA ASP A 657 17.13 47.96 -29.66
C ASP A 657 16.77 49.43 -29.59
N GLY A 658 15.60 49.74 -29.00
CA GLY A 658 15.06 51.11 -28.92
C GLY A 658 14.15 51.48 -30.10
N SER A 659 14.21 50.76 -31.22
CA SER A 659 13.41 51.02 -32.45
C SER A 659 12.41 49.89 -32.73
N SER A 660 12.76 48.67 -32.39
CA SER A 660 11.90 47.49 -32.64
C SER A 660 12.12 46.40 -31.59
N ALA A 661 11.07 45.61 -31.34
CA ALA A 661 11.17 44.38 -30.58
C ALA A 661 11.85 43.28 -31.45
N LYS A 662 12.81 42.59 -30.88
CA LYS A 662 13.52 41.51 -31.53
C LYS A 662 13.39 40.23 -30.74
N THR A 663 13.44 39.10 -31.44
CA THR A 663 13.39 37.78 -30.87
C THR A 663 14.48 36.90 -31.49
N ALA A 664 15.03 36.01 -30.68
CA ALA A 664 15.90 34.92 -31.11
C ALA A 664 15.55 33.64 -30.37
N THR A 665 15.94 32.50 -30.89
CA THR A 665 15.73 31.21 -30.28
C THR A 665 17.05 30.46 -30.12
N SER A 666 17.19 29.69 -29.07
CA SER A 666 18.34 28.81 -28.85
C SER A 666 17.91 27.47 -28.27
N THR A 667 18.52 26.40 -28.75
CA THR A 667 18.42 25.06 -28.17
C THR A 667 19.61 24.77 -27.22
N SER A 668 20.56 25.72 -27.15
CA SER A 668 21.71 25.66 -26.25
C SER A 668 21.44 26.50 -25.00
N ASP A 669 22.35 26.45 -24.04
CA ASP A 669 22.34 27.22 -22.79
C ASP A 669 22.99 28.62 -22.92
N ASN A 670 23.27 29.06 -24.14
CA ASN A 670 23.88 30.35 -24.43
C ASN A 670 23.51 30.87 -25.83
N ILE A 671 23.69 32.16 -26.02
CA ILE A 671 23.57 32.85 -27.32
C ILE A 671 24.40 34.15 -27.29
N THR A 672 24.91 34.54 -28.46
CA THR A 672 25.53 35.86 -28.61
C THR A 672 24.74 36.69 -29.60
N LEU A 673 24.32 37.89 -29.19
CA LEU A 673 23.48 38.83 -29.92
C LEU A 673 24.14 40.21 -29.99
N SER A 674 23.70 41.02 -30.96
CA SER A 674 24.13 42.42 -31.02
C SER A 674 23.02 43.31 -30.49
N ALA A 675 23.35 44.14 -29.50
CA ALA A 675 22.40 45.07 -28.90
C ALA A 675 23.10 46.28 -28.28
N PRO A 676 22.44 47.46 -28.18
CA PRO A 676 22.95 48.64 -27.50
C PRO A 676 23.21 48.41 -26.02
N ALA A 677 24.08 49.21 -25.38
CA ALA A 677 24.31 49.14 -23.96
C ALA A 677 23.04 49.50 -23.16
N GLY A 678 22.80 48.75 -22.07
CA GLY A 678 21.62 48.94 -21.24
C GLY A 678 20.36 48.21 -21.79
N THR A 679 20.50 47.38 -22.82
CA THR A 679 19.38 46.58 -23.33
C THR A 679 18.91 45.56 -22.30
N LYS A 680 17.60 45.50 -22.06
CA LYS A 680 16.97 44.49 -21.23
C LYS A 680 16.64 43.26 -22.10
N PHE A 681 17.16 42.12 -21.71
CA PHE A 681 16.82 40.82 -22.32
C PHE A 681 15.87 40.06 -21.41
N SER A 682 14.84 39.47 -22.00
CA SER A 682 13.92 38.54 -21.31
C SER A 682 14.01 37.18 -21.98
N ILE A 683 14.16 36.11 -21.20
CA ILE A 683 14.22 34.76 -21.74
C ILE A 683 13.17 33.88 -21.11
N TYR A 684 12.63 32.93 -21.89
CA TYR A 684 11.67 31.95 -21.44
C TYR A 684 11.79 30.67 -22.26
N ALA A 685 11.42 29.54 -21.68
CA ALA A 685 11.47 28.24 -22.32
C ALA A 685 10.13 27.91 -23.00
N ILE A 686 10.22 27.20 -24.13
CA ILE A 686 9.10 26.59 -24.85
C ILE A 686 9.30 25.08 -24.80
N GLY A 687 8.33 24.35 -24.21
CA GLY A 687 8.34 22.90 -24.11
C GLY A 687 7.54 22.21 -25.21
N GLU A 688 7.17 20.96 -24.97
CA GLU A 688 6.44 20.10 -25.94
C GLU A 688 5.06 20.66 -26.34
N HIS A 689 4.41 21.45 -25.49
CA HIS A 689 3.12 22.07 -25.78
C HIS A 689 3.22 23.40 -26.56
N GLY A 690 4.43 23.78 -26.99
CA GLY A 690 4.68 24.92 -27.87
C GLY A 690 4.36 26.28 -27.24
N LEU A 691 4.09 27.27 -28.11
CA LEU A 691 3.86 28.67 -27.72
C LEU A 691 2.57 28.90 -26.91
N ALA A 692 1.68 27.92 -26.82
CA ALA A 692 0.46 28.05 -26.02
C ALA A 692 0.76 28.12 -24.52
N TYR A 693 1.84 27.48 -24.08
CA TYR A 693 2.24 27.38 -22.67
C TYR A 693 3.73 27.69 -22.48
N PRO A 694 4.19 28.93 -22.67
CA PRO A 694 5.56 29.32 -22.40
C PRO A 694 5.84 29.34 -20.90
N SER A 695 7.11 29.09 -20.51
CA SER A 695 7.53 29.29 -19.12
C SER A 695 7.40 30.77 -18.70
N ASP A 696 7.52 31.01 -17.39
CA ASP A 696 7.71 32.37 -16.90
C ASP A 696 9.00 32.98 -17.44
N LYS A 697 8.99 34.33 -17.58
CA LYS A 697 10.13 35.09 -18.12
C LYS A 697 11.09 35.50 -17.01
N ILE A 698 12.38 35.27 -17.22
CA ILE A 698 13.43 35.90 -16.42
C ILE A 698 14.15 36.97 -17.23
N SER A 699 14.68 38.00 -16.61
CA SER A 699 15.25 39.14 -17.32
C SER A 699 16.56 39.59 -16.73
N ILE A 700 17.42 40.16 -17.59
CA ILE A 700 18.69 40.77 -17.24
C ILE A 700 18.91 42.03 -18.09
N VAL A 701 19.61 43.00 -17.54
CA VAL A 701 20.07 44.20 -18.28
C VAL A 701 21.55 44.04 -18.58
N ALA A 702 21.94 44.24 -19.84
CA ALA A 702 23.31 44.03 -20.32
C ALA A 702 23.91 45.25 -21.03
#